data_9d6747c7a5daca3cdb58539b81c3c9b7
#
_entry.id   9d6747c7a5daca3cdb58539b81c3c9b7
#
_cell.length_a   1.000
_cell.length_b   1.000
_cell.length_c   1.000
_cell.angle_alpha   90.00
_cell.angle_beta   90.00
_cell.angle_gamma   90.00
#
_symmetry.space_group_name_H-M   'P 1'
#
loop_
_entity.id
_entity.type
_entity.pdbx_description
1 polymer ?
#
loop_
_entity_poly.entity_id
_entity_poly.type
_entity_poly.pdbx_seq_one_letter_code
_entity_poly.pdbx_strand_id
1 'polypeptide(L)'
;MINKKKTGLCLALAATLIASSALCGCQQSNSSTSAKFNSDVKDASKYTADENAQVYKTLDFSDEQEKEFAKKGFITAPDKLEIKTENGTVAWSQTAYDFIRNSSTPDSANPSLWRNTELNSLYGLFEVVDGVYQVRGYDVANVTFVKSDNGWIVFDCTTSSETAKAALELLESKFGKAHIAAVVVSHAHIDHYGGIGGLIDEKDVADSSLPLDEQIKSGKTLIIVPEGYEKAVMEENVFAGNAMKRRTNFQYGSLLDKGGKGSLSVGIGLTPSSGTTTYISPSYEVKKATETIKVDGVEMVFQLTPDTESPAEMNTYLPKYKALWMAENCSGTMHNLYTLRGAEVRDGNAWAQYIMEAKELFGDKAEVVFQAHNWPHWGNDVINDYMANTASVYKYIFSQTLMYINQGYTSTEIANMIELPDELNKVWYTRQYYGTLKHNVKAVYQKYMGWYDENPIHLDELEPTEYSKKLVEYLGDTDKVLEMAKKDFDKGEYQWVAQITNTLVYADPENKDARYLCADALEQLGYQAESGAWRNAYLTGAYELRNGTKNYPNSEGSGATALGMSTETMIDYLGICLDEKKLEDQNLVINLEVTDKNAKYLLRINHGVLIYSQEKWSDKADATIKTKSAGILGIAQNNQKLMDAGIEKVEGNSDIIKTLTSSVAEFPLYFNIIEP
;
A
#
# COMPACT_ATOMS: atom_id res chain seq x y z
N MET A 1 -21.14 32.55 -55.33
CA MET A 1 -20.26 31.93 -56.34
C MET A 1 -18.85 31.94 -55.81
N ILE A 2 -18.31 30.82 -55.42
CA ILE A 2 -16.86 30.52 -55.38
C ILE A 2 -16.67 29.13 -54.77
N ASN A 3 -16.33 28.25 -55.66
CA ASN A 3 -15.58 27.01 -55.58
C ASN A 3 -15.83 25.96 -54.48
N LYS A 4 -16.78 25.08 -54.80
CA LYS A 4 -16.80 23.67 -54.43
C LYS A 4 -15.92 22.87 -55.40
N LYS A 5 -14.62 22.78 -55.25
CA LYS A 5 -13.73 21.91 -56.06
C LYS A 5 -12.38 21.59 -55.43
N LYS A 6 -12.29 21.45 -54.10
CA LYS A 6 -11.05 20.98 -53.44
C LYS A 6 -11.23 19.92 -52.36
N THR A 7 -12.43 19.39 -52.17
CA THR A 7 -12.71 18.34 -51.17
C THR A 7 -12.85 16.93 -51.76
N GLY A 8 -12.67 16.77 -53.06
CA GLY A 8 -12.83 15.46 -53.72
C GLY A 8 -11.54 14.65 -53.93
N LEU A 9 -10.35 15.24 -53.68
CA LEU A 9 -9.08 14.59 -54.00
C LEU A 9 -8.39 13.94 -52.79
N CYS A 10 -8.78 14.30 -51.56
CA CYS A 10 -8.23 13.69 -50.35
C CYS A 10 -8.96 12.40 -49.91
N LEU A 11 -10.20 12.19 -50.38
CA LEU A 11 -10.93 10.94 -50.08
C LEU A 11 -10.60 9.78 -51.05
N ALA A 12 -10.04 10.07 -52.23
CA ALA A 12 -9.64 9.03 -53.16
C ALA A 12 -8.26 8.42 -52.90
N LEU A 13 -7.38 9.11 -52.15
CA LEU A 13 -6.08 8.56 -51.71
C LEU A 13 -6.16 7.71 -50.44
N ALA A 14 -7.16 7.94 -49.58
CA ALA A 14 -7.38 7.12 -48.37
C ALA A 14 -8.03 5.76 -48.68
N ALA A 15 -8.81 5.66 -49.81
CA ALA A 15 -9.43 4.43 -50.20
C ALA A 15 -8.49 3.47 -50.98
N THR A 16 -7.36 3.96 -51.50
CA THR A 16 -6.40 3.13 -52.26
C THR A 16 -5.30 2.54 -51.38
N LEU A 17 -5.11 3.04 -50.13
CA LEU A 17 -4.17 2.48 -49.16
C LEU A 17 -4.79 1.37 -48.28
N ILE A 18 -6.12 1.24 -48.29
CA ILE A 18 -6.84 0.17 -47.55
C ILE A 18 -7.03 -1.09 -48.43
N ALA A 19 -6.87 -0.97 -49.74
CA ALA A 19 -7.06 -2.11 -50.66
C ALA A 19 -5.77 -2.90 -50.98
N SER A 20 -4.58 -2.44 -50.52
CA SER A 20 -3.31 -3.14 -50.80
C SER A 20 -2.73 -3.90 -49.59
N SER A 21 -3.40 -3.88 -48.42
CA SER A 21 -3.03 -4.69 -47.27
C SER A 21 -3.93 -5.94 -47.07
N ALA A 22 -4.80 -6.25 -48.03
CA ALA A 22 -5.75 -7.37 -47.95
C ALA A 22 -5.35 -8.60 -48.78
N LEU A 23 -4.10 -8.73 -49.22
CA LEU A 23 -3.64 -9.87 -50.04
C LEU A 23 -2.30 -10.44 -49.58
N CYS A 24 -2.10 -10.58 -48.24
CA CYS A 24 -1.23 -11.58 -47.67
C CYS A 24 -2.04 -12.39 -46.65
N GLY A 25 -2.98 -13.16 -47.17
CA GLY A 25 -3.73 -14.13 -46.37
C GLY A 25 -2.88 -15.34 -46.10
N CYS A 26 -2.26 -15.41 -44.94
CA CYS A 26 -2.10 -16.70 -44.29
C CYS A 26 -3.49 -17.20 -43.92
N GLN A 27 -3.87 -18.34 -44.47
CA GLN A 27 -5.03 -19.09 -44.03
C GLN A 27 -4.87 -19.41 -42.55
N GLN A 28 -5.43 -18.60 -41.66
CA GLN A 28 -5.79 -19.04 -40.34
C GLN A 28 -6.98 -19.97 -40.47
N SER A 29 -6.75 -21.24 -40.25
CA SER A 29 -7.81 -22.21 -40.00
C SER A 29 -8.61 -21.72 -38.80
N ASN A 30 -9.78 -21.14 -39.04
CA ASN A 30 -10.79 -20.93 -38.00
C ASN A 30 -11.32 -22.29 -37.54
N SER A 31 -10.58 -22.99 -36.69
CA SER A 31 -11.18 -23.95 -35.79
C SER A 31 -11.55 -23.16 -34.52
N SER A 32 -12.77 -22.67 -34.42
CA SER A 32 -13.37 -22.25 -33.17
C SER A 32 -13.62 -23.52 -32.34
N THR A 33 -12.57 -24.09 -31.77
CA THR A 33 -12.71 -25.03 -30.67
C THR A 33 -13.21 -24.19 -29.48
N SER A 34 -14.45 -24.40 -29.06
CA SER A 34 -14.95 -23.83 -27.82
C SER A 34 -14.00 -24.26 -26.67
N ALA A 35 -13.58 -23.29 -25.84
CA ALA A 35 -12.71 -23.57 -24.70
C ALA A 35 -13.30 -24.71 -23.83
N LYS A 36 -12.47 -25.65 -23.38
CA LYS A 36 -12.88 -26.75 -22.49
C LYS A 36 -13.28 -26.22 -21.11
N PHE A 37 -12.70 -25.09 -20.68
CA PHE A 37 -12.99 -24.40 -19.43
C PHE A 37 -13.74 -23.10 -19.73
N ASN A 38 -14.67 -22.73 -18.85
CA ASN A 38 -15.44 -21.49 -19.02
C ASN A 38 -14.81 -20.30 -18.28
N SER A 39 -15.23 -19.10 -18.64
CA SER A 39 -14.75 -17.85 -18.04
C SER A 39 -15.41 -17.49 -16.71
N ASP A 40 -16.35 -18.28 -16.21
CA ASP A 40 -17.12 -17.92 -15.01
C ASP A 40 -16.31 -18.14 -13.74
N VAL A 41 -16.49 -17.24 -12.77
CA VAL A 41 -15.94 -17.37 -11.41
C VAL A 41 -16.51 -18.61 -10.74
N LYS A 42 -15.64 -19.47 -10.21
CA LYS A 42 -16.05 -20.74 -9.62
C LYS A 42 -16.61 -20.58 -8.21
N ASP A 43 -17.47 -21.50 -7.85
CA ASP A 43 -17.79 -21.76 -6.44
C ASP A 43 -16.60 -22.40 -5.70
N ALA A 44 -16.63 -22.34 -4.39
CA ALA A 44 -15.71 -23.13 -3.59
C ALA A 44 -15.91 -24.62 -3.94
N SER A 45 -14.81 -25.31 -4.22
CA SER A 45 -14.84 -26.75 -4.40
C SER A 45 -15.17 -27.44 -3.08
N LYS A 46 -15.53 -28.70 -3.15
CA LYS A 46 -15.71 -29.50 -1.92
C LYS A 46 -14.43 -29.53 -1.07
N TYR A 47 -13.26 -29.60 -1.71
CA TYR A 47 -11.98 -29.59 -0.99
C TYR A 47 -11.79 -28.26 -0.24
N THR A 48 -12.03 -27.13 -0.90
CA THR A 48 -11.96 -25.80 -0.28
C THR A 48 -12.96 -25.66 0.87
N ALA A 49 -14.19 -26.12 0.69
CA ALA A 49 -15.19 -26.09 1.76
C ALA A 49 -14.78 -26.96 2.96
N ASP A 50 -14.23 -28.16 2.71
CA ASP A 50 -13.74 -29.07 3.75
C ASP A 50 -12.55 -28.45 4.50
N GLU A 51 -11.58 -27.81 3.81
CA GLU A 51 -10.43 -27.11 4.42
C GLU A 51 -10.90 -25.93 5.29
N ASN A 52 -11.79 -25.09 4.78
CA ASN A 52 -12.35 -23.98 5.55
C ASN A 52 -13.13 -24.49 6.78
N ALA A 53 -13.81 -25.63 6.68
CA ALA A 53 -14.50 -26.24 7.81
C ALA A 53 -13.55 -26.76 8.91
N GLN A 54 -12.27 -27.09 8.60
CA GLN A 54 -11.29 -27.48 9.62
C GLN A 54 -10.92 -26.30 10.54
N VAL A 55 -10.97 -25.06 10.05
CA VAL A 55 -10.65 -23.86 10.84
C VAL A 55 -11.52 -23.78 12.11
N TYR A 56 -12.80 -24.17 12.03
CA TYR A 56 -13.70 -24.23 13.19
C TYR A 56 -13.29 -25.28 14.26
N LYS A 57 -12.45 -26.24 13.90
CA LYS A 57 -11.98 -27.27 14.84
C LYS A 57 -10.66 -26.86 15.50
N THR A 58 -9.92 -25.93 14.89
CA THR A 58 -8.59 -25.52 15.36
C THR A 58 -8.61 -24.25 16.18
N LEU A 59 -9.61 -23.39 15.98
CA LEU A 59 -9.77 -22.10 16.67
C LEU A 59 -11.03 -22.09 17.53
N ASP A 60 -10.99 -21.39 18.66
CA ASP A 60 -12.12 -21.23 19.57
C ASP A 60 -13.04 -20.09 19.15
N PHE A 61 -13.99 -20.37 18.28
CA PHE A 61 -15.01 -19.39 17.85
C PHE A 61 -16.02 -19.01 18.95
N SER A 62 -16.00 -19.69 20.10
CA SER A 62 -16.82 -19.33 21.25
C SER A 62 -16.19 -18.23 22.11
N ASP A 63 -14.94 -17.89 21.87
CA ASP A 63 -14.28 -16.74 22.52
C ASP A 63 -14.94 -15.41 22.11
N GLU A 64 -15.52 -14.72 23.08
CA GLU A 64 -16.23 -13.47 22.89
C GLU A 64 -15.35 -12.25 23.22
N GLN A 65 -14.13 -12.39 23.77
CA GLN A 65 -13.33 -11.28 24.26
C GLN A 65 -13.07 -10.22 23.17
N GLU A 66 -12.60 -10.64 22.00
CA GLU A 66 -12.34 -9.71 20.89
C GLU A 66 -13.63 -9.06 20.37
N LYS A 67 -14.76 -9.79 20.39
CA LYS A 67 -16.06 -9.25 20.00
C LYS A 67 -16.56 -8.20 21.00
N GLU A 68 -16.34 -8.42 22.28
CA GLU A 68 -16.65 -7.45 23.34
C GLU A 68 -15.79 -6.19 23.18
N PHE A 69 -14.48 -6.36 22.97
CA PHE A 69 -13.57 -5.23 22.75
C PHE A 69 -13.90 -4.43 21.49
N ALA A 70 -14.21 -5.09 20.40
CA ALA A 70 -14.59 -4.42 19.17
C ALA A 70 -15.87 -3.56 19.31
N LYS A 71 -16.80 -3.93 20.19
CA LYS A 71 -18.05 -3.21 20.45
C LYS A 71 -17.94 -2.18 21.58
N LYS A 72 -16.95 -2.31 22.43
CA LYS A 72 -16.81 -1.50 23.66
C LYS A 72 -16.65 -0.02 23.35
N GLY A 73 -17.31 0.81 24.14
CA GLY A 73 -17.27 2.27 24.05
C GLY A 73 -18.07 2.87 22.90
N PHE A 74 -18.92 2.11 22.19
CA PHE A 74 -19.75 2.65 21.10
C PHE A 74 -20.63 3.79 21.58
N ILE A 75 -20.57 4.95 20.89
CA ILE A 75 -21.34 6.15 21.19
C ILE A 75 -22.41 6.36 20.12
N THR A 76 -22.02 6.41 18.85
CA THR A 76 -22.94 6.72 17.75
C THR A 76 -22.32 6.36 16.39
N ALA A 77 -23.20 6.08 15.44
CA ALA A 77 -22.86 5.96 14.02
C ALA A 77 -24.07 6.47 13.19
N PRO A 78 -23.86 6.91 11.95
CA PRO A 78 -24.97 7.12 11.02
C PRO A 78 -25.58 5.78 10.61
N ASP A 79 -26.89 5.76 10.32
CA ASP A 79 -27.59 4.55 9.84
C ASP A 79 -26.99 3.98 8.56
N LYS A 80 -26.48 4.87 7.70
CA LYS A 80 -25.75 4.55 6.46
C LYS A 80 -24.56 5.46 6.35
N LEU A 81 -23.40 4.85 6.06
CA LEU A 81 -22.17 5.58 5.83
C LEU A 81 -21.73 5.41 4.37
N GLU A 82 -21.85 6.50 3.61
CA GLU A 82 -21.31 6.66 2.27
C GLU A 82 -20.68 8.06 2.18
N ILE A 83 -19.37 8.11 1.97
CA ILE A 83 -18.60 9.35 1.89
C ILE A 83 -18.25 9.59 0.42
N LYS A 84 -18.48 10.82 -0.06
CA LYS A 84 -18.23 11.19 -1.46
C LYS A 84 -17.21 12.30 -1.56
N THR A 85 -16.46 12.27 -2.66
CA THR A 85 -15.61 13.37 -3.11
C THR A 85 -16.46 14.54 -3.60
N GLU A 86 -15.86 15.70 -3.80
CA GLU A 86 -16.56 16.90 -4.31
C GLU A 86 -17.20 16.68 -5.69
N ASN A 87 -16.61 15.82 -6.53
CA ASN A 87 -17.16 15.49 -7.83
C ASN A 87 -18.27 14.41 -7.78
N GLY A 88 -18.66 13.94 -6.59
CA GLY A 88 -19.71 12.96 -6.35
C GLY A 88 -19.29 11.49 -6.45
N THR A 89 -18.01 11.20 -6.70
CA THR A 89 -17.49 9.83 -6.66
C THR A 89 -17.50 9.31 -5.22
N VAL A 90 -17.80 8.03 -5.02
CA VAL A 90 -17.76 7.40 -3.70
C VAL A 90 -16.30 7.20 -3.29
N ALA A 91 -15.88 7.89 -2.23
CA ALA A 91 -14.58 7.72 -1.60
C ALA A 91 -14.57 6.54 -0.62
N TRP A 92 -15.67 6.34 0.10
CA TRP A 92 -15.87 5.27 1.08
C TRP A 92 -17.32 4.85 1.17
N SER A 93 -17.57 3.54 1.32
CA SER A 93 -18.92 3.01 1.54
C SER A 93 -18.93 1.83 2.50
N GLN A 94 -19.52 2.02 3.66
CA GLN A 94 -19.72 0.95 4.63
C GLN A 94 -20.89 0.02 4.22
N THR A 95 -21.81 0.51 3.39
CA THR A 95 -22.91 -0.29 2.87
C THR A 95 -22.45 -1.37 1.89
N ALA A 96 -21.28 -1.19 1.27
CA ALA A 96 -20.67 -2.23 0.43
C ALA A 96 -20.36 -3.52 1.21
N TYR A 97 -20.33 -3.46 2.54
CA TYR A 97 -20.04 -4.57 3.44
C TYR A 97 -21.28 -5.10 4.20
N ASP A 98 -22.49 -4.68 3.82
CA ASP A 98 -23.72 -5.18 4.43
C ASP A 98 -23.87 -6.70 4.34
N PHE A 99 -23.30 -7.32 3.34
CA PHE A 99 -23.30 -8.78 3.18
C PHE A 99 -22.62 -9.51 4.36
N ILE A 100 -21.59 -8.93 4.98
CA ILE A 100 -20.92 -9.51 6.17
C ILE A 100 -21.89 -9.59 7.34
N ARG A 101 -22.68 -8.53 7.57
CA ARG A 101 -23.61 -8.43 8.71
C ARG A 101 -24.88 -9.24 8.51
N ASN A 102 -25.22 -9.56 7.27
CA ASN A 102 -26.51 -10.16 6.89
C ASN A 102 -26.37 -11.62 6.43
N SER A 103 -25.19 -12.22 6.43
CA SER A 103 -24.95 -13.58 5.95
C SER A 103 -24.07 -14.37 6.91
N SER A 104 -24.21 -15.68 6.88
CA SER A 104 -23.24 -16.60 7.48
C SER A 104 -22.01 -16.72 6.59
N THR A 105 -20.89 -17.19 7.17
CA THR A 105 -19.66 -17.47 6.44
C THR A 105 -19.93 -18.43 5.26
N PRO A 106 -19.64 -18.02 4.02
CA PRO A 106 -19.78 -18.91 2.86
C PRO A 106 -18.58 -19.85 2.74
N ASP A 107 -18.75 -20.98 2.05
CA ASP A 107 -17.65 -21.92 1.77
C ASP A 107 -16.46 -21.29 1.03
N SER A 108 -16.69 -20.19 0.33
CA SER A 108 -15.68 -19.41 -0.40
C SER A 108 -14.93 -18.37 0.46
N ALA A 109 -14.99 -18.48 1.78
CA ALA A 109 -14.28 -17.60 2.70
C ALA A 109 -13.70 -18.38 3.88
N ASN A 110 -12.42 -18.11 4.21
CA ASN A 110 -11.82 -18.61 5.43
C ASN A 110 -12.60 -18.08 6.66
N PRO A 111 -13.09 -18.94 7.56
CA PRO A 111 -13.93 -18.51 8.69
C PRO A 111 -13.23 -17.53 9.64
N SER A 112 -11.92 -17.68 9.83
CA SER A 112 -11.12 -16.79 10.68
C SER A 112 -11.06 -15.37 10.09
N LEU A 113 -10.81 -15.26 8.78
CA LEU A 113 -10.84 -13.95 8.07
C LEU A 113 -12.25 -13.36 8.06
N TRP A 114 -13.29 -14.17 7.88
CA TRP A 114 -14.68 -13.71 7.93
C TRP A 114 -15.00 -13.07 9.30
N ARG A 115 -14.64 -13.75 10.40
CA ARG A 115 -14.81 -13.22 11.76
C ARG A 115 -14.05 -11.90 11.96
N ASN A 116 -12.80 -11.81 11.51
CA ASN A 116 -12.03 -10.57 11.56
C ASN A 116 -12.70 -9.45 10.75
N THR A 117 -13.19 -9.77 9.55
CA THR A 117 -13.90 -8.81 8.69
C THR A 117 -15.21 -8.33 9.33
N GLU A 118 -15.96 -9.23 9.98
CA GLU A 118 -17.18 -8.88 10.73
C GLU A 118 -16.87 -7.85 11.83
N LEU A 119 -15.81 -8.06 12.60
CA LEU A 119 -15.41 -7.13 13.67
C LEU A 119 -14.90 -5.79 13.11
N ASN A 120 -14.13 -5.81 12.03
CA ASN A 120 -13.69 -4.59 11.34
C ASN A 120 -14.84 -3.84 10.62
N SER A 121 -15.98 -4.49 10.40
CA SER A 121 -17.17 -3.84 9.83
C SER A 121 -17.98 -3.01 10.82
N LEU A 122 -17.62 -3.05 12.11
CA LEU A 122 -18.19 -2.15 13.12
C LEU A 122 -17.64 -0.74 12.89
N TYR A 123 -18.53 0.25 12.83
CA TYR A 123 -18.16 1.62 12.50
C TYR A 123 -18.86 2.65 13.37
N GLY A 124 -18.27 3.82 13.48
CA GLY A 124 -18.79 4.95 14.22
C GLY A 124 -17.80 5.58 15.18
N LEU A 125 -18.31 6.36 16.13
CA LEU A 125 -17.55 6.98 17.21
C LEU A 125 -17.58 6.08 18.44
N PHE A 126 -16.39 5.82 18.99
CA PHE A 126 -16.20 4.98 20.17
C PHE A 126 -15.37 5.71 21.22
N GLU A 127 -15.72 5.57 22.48
CA GLU A 127 -14.90 5.99 23.60
C GLU A 127 -13.86 4.90 23.93
N VAL A 128 -12.59 5.25 23.86
CA VAL A 128 -11.48 4.39 24.32
C VAL A 128 -11.39 4.46 25.83
N VAL A 129 -11.26 5.66 26.36
CA VAL A 129 -11.44 6.05 27.76
C VAL A 129 -12.01 7.46 27.78
N ASP A 130 -12.54 7.93 28.91
CA ASP A 130 -13.04 9.30 29.02
C ASP A 130 -11.99 10.32 28.58
N GLY A 131 -12.33 11.09 27.54
CA GLY A 131 -11.45 12.07 26.90
C GLY A 131 -10.61 11.54 25.75
N VAL A 132 -10.66 10.25 25.39
CA VAL A 132 -10.02 9.66 24.22
C VAL A 132 -11.10 8.95 23.37
N TYR A 133 -11.30 9.41 22.16
CA TYR A 133 -12.35 8.95 21.27
C TYR A 133 -11.76 8.51 19.92
N GLN A 134 -12.27 7.42 19.38
CA GLN A 134 -11.79 6.85 18.12
C GLN A 134 -12.94 6.71 17.14
N VAL A 135 -12.77 7.20 15.91
CA VAL A 135 -13.68 6.92 14.80
C VAL A 135 -13.11 5.73 14.02
N ARG A 136 -13.90 4.67 13.96
CA ARG A 136 -13.55 3.40 13.31
C ARG A 136 -14.46 3.10 12.15
N GLY A 137 -13.95 2.36 11.14
CA GLY A 137 -14.71 1.90 9.98
C GLY A 137 -15.05 3.01 8.96
N TYR A 138 -14.36 4.14 9.01
CA TYR A 138 -14.48 5.25 8.03
C TYR A 138 -13.39 5.17 6.95
N ASP A 139 -12.38 4.35 7.19
CA ASP A 139 -11.27 4.03 6.28
C ASP A 139 -10.66 2.69 6.71
N VAL A 140 -9.52 2.30 6.13
CA VAL A 140 -8.71 1.18 6.59
C VAL A 140 -8.10 1.46 7.96
N ALA A 141 -7.61 2.67 8.18
CA ALA A 141 -7.09 3.14 9.47
C ALA A 141 -8.16 3.91 10.27
N ASN A 142 -8.00 3.91 11.57
CA ASN A 142 -8.80 4.67 12.52
C ASN A 142 -8.20 6.08 12.72
N VAL A 143 -9.03 7.05 13.07
CA VAL A 143 -8.57 8.34 13.56
C VAL A 143 -8.97 8.50 15.02
N THR A 144 -8.03 8.96 15.86
CA THR A 144 -8.26 9.14 17.29
C THR A 144 -8.18 10.59 17.70
N PHE A 145 -9.11 11.03 18.55
CA PHE A 145 -9.22 12.38 19.08
C PHE A 145 -9.04 12.35 20.59
N VAL A 146 -8.03 13.07 21.08
CA VAL A 146 -7.73 13.21 22.51
C VAL A 146 -8.11 14.61 22.95
N LYS A 147 -8.99 14.71 23.95
CA LYS A 147 -9.48 15.96 24.47
C LYS A 147 -8.39 16.76 25.18
N SER A 148 -8.13 17.96 24.71
CA SER A 148 -7.21 18.93 25.32
C SER A 148 -7.96 19.99 26.11
N ASP A 149 -7.26 20.96 26.69
CA ASP A 149 -7.88 22.02 27.50
C ASP A 149 -8.81 22.91 26.68
N ASN A 150 -8.48 23.20 25.40
CA ASN A 150 -9.22 24.10 24.54
C ASN A 150 -9.70 23.45 23.23
N GLY A 151 -9.42 22.18 23.00
CA GLY A 151 -9.75 21.52 21.74
C GLY A 151 -9.39 20.03 21.70
N TRP A 152 -8.74 19.64 20.62
CA TRP A 152 -8.38 18.25 20.34
C TRP A 152 -6.93 18.10 19.92
N ILE A 153 -6.34 16.97 20.27
CA ILE A 153 -5.13 16.42 19.63
C ILE A 153 -5.59 15.21 18.83
N VAL A 154 -5.19 15.14 17.56
CA VAL A 154 -5.57 14.07 16.64
C VAL A 154 -4.40 13.12 16.43
N PHE A 155 -4.65 11.81 16.50
CA PHE A 155 -3.70 10.75 16.19
C PHE A 155 -4.11 10.07 14.89
N ASP A 156 -3.26 10.17 13.89
CA ASP A 156 -3.43 9.76 12.50
C ASP A 156 -4.62 10.42 11.78
N CYS A 157 -4.65 10.34 10.45
CA CYS A 157 -5.56 11.17 9.65
C CYS A 157 -6.34 10.39 8.60
N THR A 158 -6.31 9.06 8.59
CA THR A 158 -6.88 8.21 7.53
C THR A 158 -6.23 8.44 6.14
N THR A 159 -6.71 7.74 5.09
CA THR A 159 -6.12 7.78 3.74
C THR A 159 -6.52 9.03 2.94
N SER A 160 -7.72 9.56 3.18
CA SER A 160 -8.27 10.66 2.37
C SER A 160 -8.88 11.78 3.20
N SER A 161 -8.85 12.99 2.65
CA SER A 161 -9.44 14.18 3.27
C SER A 161 -10.93 14.03 3.52
N GLU A 162 -11.63 13.33 2.65
CA GLU A 162 -13.07 13.11 2.77
C GLU A 162 -13.41 12.22 3.98
N THR A 163 -12.63 11.16 4.22
CA THR A 163 -12.84 10.25 5.37
C THR A 163 -12.42 10.90 6.68
N ALA A 164 -11.30 11.63 6.70
CA ALA A 164 -10.85 12.39 7.86
C ALA A 164 -11.85 13.49 8.26
N LYS A 165 -12.36 14.23 7.28
CA LYS A 165 -13.39 15.25 7.49
C LYS A 165 -14.68 14.67 8.03
N ALA A 166 -15.15 13.57 7.45
CA ALA A 166 -16.37 12.89 7.92
C ALA A 166 -16.20 12.36 9.36
N ALA A 167 -15.02 11.90 9.73
CA ALA A 167 -14.70 11.48 11.09
C ALA A 167 -14.72 12.66 12.08
N LEU A 168 -14.13 13.80 11.70
CA LEU A 168 -14.16 15.03 12.49
C LEU A 168 -15.61 15.53 12.65
N GLU A 169 -16.40 15.53 11.59
CA GLU A 169 -17.81 15.94 11.63
C GLU A 169 -18.64 15.04 12.57
N LEU A 170 -18.36 13.73 12.59
CA LEU A 170 -18.99 12.81 13.54
C LEU A 170 -18.65 13.16 14.99
N LEU A 171 -17.37 13.43 15.30
CA LEU A 171 -16.95 13.88 16.63
C LEU A 171 -17.62 15.20 17.01
N GLU A 172 -17.58 16.20 16.13
CA GLU A 172 -18.15 17.52 16.34
C GLU A 172 -19.69 17.48 16.55
N SER A 173 -20.36 16.51 15.95
CA SER A 173 -21.80 16.31 16.17
C SER A 173 -22.16 15.99 17.63
N LYS A 174 -21.21 15.46 18.40
CA LYS A 174 -21.37 15.10 19.81
C LYS A 174 -20.78 16.13 20.78
N PHE A 175 -19.64 16.68 20.45
CA PHE A 175 -18.86 17.51 21.36
C PHE A 175 -18.80 18.98 20.95
N GLY A 176 -19.34 19.31 19.77
CA GLY A 176 -19.22 20.65 19.19
C GLY A 176 -17.88 20.90 18.51
N LYS A 177 -17.81 21.99 17.76
CA LYS A 177 -16.58 22.41 17.07
C LYS A 177 -15.56 22.93 18.06
N ALA A 178 -14.30 22.51 17.89
CA ALA A 178 -13.19 22.99 18.68
C ALA A 178 -11.90 22.99 17.83
N HIS A 179 -10.89 23.71 18.31
CA HIS A 179 -9.59 23.81 17.67
C HIS A 179 -8.84 22.47 17.72
N ILE A 180 -8.09 22.15 16.65
CA ILE A 180 -7.13 21.06 16.65
C ILE A 180 -5.76 21.65 17.04
N ALA A 181 -5.30 21.37 18.25
CA ALA A 181 -4.06 21.90 18.79
C ALA A 181 -2.81 21.18 18.24
N ALA A 182 -2.96 19.87 17.94
CA ALA A 182 -1.91 19.11 17.29
C ALA A 182 -2.50 17.95 16.47
N VAL A 183 -1.77 17.56 15.44
CA VAL A 183 -1.91 16.30 14.72
C VAL A 183 -0.63 15.51 14.93
N VAL A 184 -0.75 14.31 15.46
CA VAL A 184 0.35 13.35 15.68
C VAL A 184 0.22 12.29 14.61
N VAL A 185 1.22 12.19 13.72
CA VAL A 185 1.26 11.14 12.69
C VAL A 185 2.26 10.08 13.11
N SER A 186 1.79 8.83 13.20
CA SER A 186 2.58 7.71 13.70
C SER A 186 3.77 7.37 12.83
N HIS A 187 3.57 7.36 11.51
CA HIS A 187 4.57 6.93 10.54
C HIS A 187 4.22 7.37 9.10
N ALA A 188 5.04 6.95 8.15
CA ALA A 188 5.08 7.48 6.78
C ALA A 188 4.05 6.87 5.80
N HIS A 189 3.16 5.97 6.22
CA HIS A 189 2.18 5.39 5.33
C HIS A 189 0.97 6.30 5.10
N ILE A 190 0.42 6.21 3.89
CA ILE A 190 -0.58 7.15 3.39
C ILE A 190 -1.90 7.13 4.17
N ASP A 191 -2.26 6.01 4.75
CA ASP A 191 -3.48 5.84 5.55
C ASP A 191 -3.38 6.43 6.97
N HIS A 192 -2.21 6.98 7.32
CA HIS A 192 -1.98 7.69 8.59
C HIS A 192 -1.86 9.20 8.42
N TYR A 193 -1.44 9.69 7.22
CA TYR A 193 -1.30 11.13 6.97
C TYR A 193 -2.19 11.67 5.84
N GLY A 194 -2.63 10.81 4.92
CA GLY A 194 -3.22 11.24 3.65
C GLY A 194 -4.48 12.07 3.77
N GLY A 195 -5.21 11.93 4.87
CA GLY A 195 -6.43 12.69 5.15
C GLY A 195 -6.24 14.03 5.86
N ILE A 196 -5.00 14.46 6.14
CA ILE A 196 -4.70 15.62 6.98
C ILE A 196 -5.40 16.91 6.53
N GLY A 197 -5.54 17.14 5.21
CA GLY A 197 -6.27 18.28 4.67
C GLY A 197 -7.78 18.28 4.92
N GLY A 198 -8.34 17.15 5.40
CA GLY A 198 -9.73 17.09 5.89
C GLY A 198 -9.89 17.54 7.34
N LEU A 199 -8.78 17.68 8.07
CA LEU A 199 -8.76 18.07 9.48
C LEU A 199 -8.30 19.52 9.68
N ILE A 200 -7.28 19.97 8.95
CA ILE A 200 -6.65 21.29 9.11
C ILE A 200 -6.25 21.90 7.76
N ASP A 201 -6.13 23.23 7.74
CA ASP A 201 -5.54 23.95 6.61
C ASP A 201 -4.04 24.20 6.87
N GLU A 202 -3.20 24.14 5.85
CA GLU A 202 -1.74 24.39 5.92
C GLU A 202 -1.40 25.77 6.55
N LYS A 203 -2.22 26.80 6.27
CA LYS A 203 -2.04 28.18 6.81
C LYS A 203 -2.15 28.24 8.35
N ASP A 204 -2.81 27.26 8.96
CA ASP A 204 -3.05 27.18 10.41
C ASP A 204 -1.97 26.39 11.14
N VAL A 205 -1.00 25.82 10.41
CA VAL A 205 0.12 25.04 10.96
C VAL A 205 1.19 25.96 11.53
N ALA A 206 1.81 25.55 12.62
CA ALA A 206 2.90 26.25 13.27
C ALA A 206 4.16 26.32 12.36
N ASP A 207 4.90 27.39 12.47
CA ASP A 207 6.12 27.61 11.68
C ASP A 207 7.25 26.69 12.19
N SER A 208 7.66 25.74 11.37
CA SER A 208 8.70 24.74 11.67
C SER A 208 10.10 25.36 11.91
N SER A 209 10.34 26.60 11.50
CA SER A 209 11.60 27.29 11.76
C SER A 209 11.74 27.80 13.20
N LEU A 210 10.63 27.83 13.95
CA LEU A 210 10.60 28.27 15.35
C LEU A 210 10.93 27.11 16.31
N PRO A 211 11.55 27.41 17.48
CA PRO A 211 11.67 26.43 18.56
C PRO A 211 10.30 25.90 19.01
N LEU A 212 10.23 24.64 19.47
CA LEU A 212 8.98 23.98 19.84
C LEU A 212 8.14 24.79 20.84
N ASP A 213 8.77 25.40 21.84
CA ASP A 213 8.06 26.19 22.84
C ASP A 213 7.43 27.46 22.28
N GLU A 214 8.00 28.03 21.21
CA GLU A 214 7.44 29.17 20.48
C GLU A 214 6.31 28.71 19.56
N GLN A 215 6.45 27.56 18.92
CA GLN A 215 5.38 26.96 18.15
C GLN A 215 4.15 26.71 19.04
N ILE A 216 4.31 26.11 20.21
CA ILE A 216 3.22 25.87 21.18
C ILE A 216 2.57 27.19 21.62
N LYS A 217 3.36 28.20 21.94
CA LYS A 217 2.86 29.54 22.34
C LYS A 217 2.11 30.26 21.22
N SER A 218 2.37 29.93 19.97
CA SER A 218 1.70 30.54 18.81
C SER A 218 0.19 30.28 18.77
N GLY A 219 -0.26 29.18 19.41
CA GLY A 219 -1.66 28.70 19.37
C GLY A 219 -2.07 28.13 18.02
N LYS A 220 -1.13 27.93 17.10
CA LYS A 220 -1.34 27.24 15.83
C LYS A 220 -1.25 25.73 16.01
N THR A 221 -1.77 24.98 15.04
CA THR A 221 -1.72 23.52 15.04
C THR A 221 -0.30 23.00 14.84
N LEU A 222 0.17 22.12 15.71
CA LEU A 222 1.41 21.39 15.49
C LEU A 222 1.14 20.13 14.67
N ILE A 223 2.08 19.81 13.77
CA ILE A 223 2.14 18.48 13.14
C ILE A 223 3.40 17.82 13.68
N ILE A 224 3.21 16.78 14.51
CA ILE A 224 4.27 16.07 15.23
C ILE A 224 4.47 14.70 14.58
N VAL A 225 5.70 14.40 14.17
CA VAL A 225 6.06 13.17 13.45
C VAL A 225 7.34 12.55 14.03
N PRO A 226 7.64 11.27 13.78
CA PRO A 226 8.94 10.68 14.13
C PRO A 226 10.08 11.20 13.24
N GLU A 227 11.31 11.16 13.74
CA GLU A 227 12.52 11.49 12.99
C GLU A 227 12.62 10.67 11.70
N GLY A 228 12.93 11.32 10.59
CA GLY A 228 13.05 10.68 9.27
C GLY A 228 11.74 10.50 8.51
N TYR A 229 10.63 10.98 9.07
CA TYR A 229 9.28 10.82 8.48
C TYR A 229 9.20 11.33 7.03
N GLU A 230 9.65 12.57 6.74
CA GLU A 230 9.54 13.14 5.40
C GLU A 230 10.31 12.30 4.37
N LYS A 231 11.50 11.82 4.74
CA LYS A 231 12.29 10.94 3.87
C LYS A 231 11.55 9.65 3.58
N ALA A 232 11.01 8.99 4.60
CA ALA A 232 10.27 7.74 4.46
C ALA A 232 9.00 7.90 3.59
N VAL A 233 8.23 8.98 3.78
CA VAL A 233 7.06 9.30 2.93
C VAL A 233 7.46 9.39 1.45
N MET A 234 8.59 10.04 1.15
CA MET A 234 9.02 10.25 -0.24
C MET A 234 9.56 8.98 -0.88
N GLU A 235 10.43 8.26 -0.19
CA GLU A 235 11.07 7.05 -0.73
C GLU A 235 10.03 5.96 -1.04
N GLU A 236 9.08 5.72 -0.16
CA GLU A 236 8.06 4.70 -0.38
C GLU A 236 7.02 5.08 -1.44
N ASN A 237 6.60 6.35 -1.50
CA ASN A 237 5.44 6.70 -2.32
C ASN A 237 5.80 7.31 -3.68
N VAL A 238 7.06 7.69 -3.93
CA VAL A 238 7.43 8.45 -5.12
C VAL A 238 8.30 7.66 -6.08
N PHE A 239 9.45 7.13 -5.65
CA PHE A 239 10.45 6.55 -6.56
C PHE A 239 9.91 5.37 -7.37
N ALA A 240 9.23 4.44 -6.75
CA ALA A 240 8.55 3.31 -7.39
C ALA A 240 7.01 3.47 -7.40
N GLY A 241 6.51 4.69 -7.25
CA GLY A 241 5.09 4.97 -6.99
C GLY A 241 4.14 4.38 -8.03
N ASN A 242 4.48 4.40 -9.32
CA ASN A 242 3.64 3.79 -10.36
C ASN A 242 3.52 2.27 -10.18
N ALA A 243 4.65 1.59 -9.94
CA ALA A 243 4.66 0.14 -9.72
C ALA A 243 3.92 -0.23 -8.42
N MET A 244 4.17 0.52 -7.33
CA MET A 244 3.48 0.30 -6.06
C MET A 244 1.98 0.50 -6.17
N LYS A 245 1.52 1.58 -6.85
CA LYS A 245 0.10 1.83 -7.12
C LYS A 245 -0.56 0.69 -7.90
N ARG A 246 0.11 0.16 -8.92
CA ARG A 246 -0.37 -1.02 -9.66
C ARG A 246 -0.48 -2.25 -8.77
N ARG A 247 0.55 -2.54 -7.98
CA ARG A 247 0.61 -3.70 -7.09
C ARG A 247 -0.35 -3.59 -5.90
N THR A 248 -0.68 -2.36 -5.48
CA THR A 248 -1.72 -2.07 -4.48
C THR A 248 -3.08 -2.66 -4.87
N ASN A 249 -3.42 -2.70 -6.16
CA ASN A 249 -4.66 -3.33 -6.64
C ASN A 249 -4.73 -4.82 -6.30
N PHE A 250 -3.59 -5.52 -6.32
CA PHE A 250 -3.50 -6.93 -5.89
C PHE A 250 -3.60 -7.06 -4.38
N GLN A 251 -2.87 -6.27 -3.62
CA GLN A 251 -2.84 -6.39 -2.16
C GLN A 251 -4.19 -6.06 -1.52
N TYR A 252 -4.86 -5.00 -1.98
CA TYR A 252 -6.11 -4.52 -1.39
C TYR A 252 -7.37 -4.97 -2.14
N GLY A 253 -7.22 -5.63 -3.29
CA GLY A 253 -8.35 -6.09 -4.07
C GLY A 253 -9.30 -4.96 -4.46
N SER A 254 -8.73 -3.77 -4.80
CA SER A 254 -9.51 -2.54 -5.05
C SER A 254 -10.42 -2.66 -6.27
N LEU A 255 -10.09 -3.56 -7.18
CA LEU A 255 -10.83 -3.80 -8.43
C LEU A 255 -11.79 -5.00 -8.33
N LEU A 256 -11.81 -5.68 -7.18
CA LEU A 256 -12.71 -6.80 -6.92
C LEU A 256 -14.03 -6.31 -6.33
N ASP A 257 -15.12 -6.96 -6.72
CA ASP A 257 -16.40 -6.82 -6.05
C ASP A 257 -16.27 -7.21 -4.57
N LYS A 258 -17.03 -6.55 -3.70
CA LYS A 258 -17.10 -6.92 -2.29
C LYS A 258 -18.08 -8.09 -2.11
N GLY A 259 -17.62 -9.16 -1.47
CA GLY A 259 -18.47 -10.34 -1.30
C GLY A 259 -17.69 -11.62 -1.01
N GLY A 260 -18.41 -12.70 -0.73
CA GLY A 260 -17.82 -14.01 -0.39
C GLY A 260 -16.92 -14.62 -1.45
N LYS A 261 -17.11 -14.29 -2.73
CA LYS A 261 -16.23 -14.69 -3.84
C LYS A 261 -15.27 -13.59 -4.29
N GLY A 262 -15.35 -12.41 -3.69
CA GLY A 262 -14.52 -11.26 -3.99
C GLY A 262 -13.68 -10.81 -2.79
N SER A 263 -13.40 -9.49 -2.72
CA SER A 263 -12.68 -8.90 -1.60
C SER A 263 -13.55 -8.92 -0.33
N LEU A 264 -12.96 -9.34 0.79
CA LEU A 264 -13.57 -9.28 2.12
C LEU A 264 -13.02 -8.08 2.89
N SER A 265 -11.74 -8.15 3.24
CA SER A 265 -11.00 -7.11 3.98
C SER A 265 -9.52 -7.25 3.67
N VAL A 266 -8.72 -6.41 4.29
CA VAL A 266 -7.25 -6.53 4.28
C VAL A 266 -6.68 -6.96 5.62
N GLY A 267 -7.55 -7.34 6.58
CA GLY A 267 -7.16 -7.85 7.89
C GLY A 267 -6.96 -6.77 8.94
N ILE A 268 -6.19 -5.72 8.66
CA ILE A 268 -6.02 -4.53 9.52
C ILE A 268 -7.23 -3.59 9.47
N GLY A 269 -8.09 -3.75 8.49
CA GLY A 269 -9.32 -2.98 8.26
C GLY A 269 -10.03 -3.52 7.03
N LEU A 270 -11.05 -2.83 6.53
CA LEU A 270 -11.82 -3.29 5.38
C LEU A 270 -11.08 -3.06 4.05
N THR A 271 -10.75 -1.82 3.74
CA THR A 271 -9.99 -1.39 2.55
C THR A 271 -9.59 0.07 2.71
N PRO A 272 -8.53 0.57 2.06
CA PRO A 272 -8.28 2.00 1.96
C PRO A 272 -9.38 2.74 1.21
N SER A 273 -9.67 3.98 1.60
CA SER A 273 -10.56 4.85 0.84
C SER A 273 -9.94 5.28 -0.49
N SER A 274 -10.78 5.69 -1.43
CA SER A 274 -10.38 6.17 -2.77
C SER A 274 -10.62 7.68 -2.97
N GLY A 275 -10.56 8.45 -1.89
CA GLY A 275 -10.72 9.90 -1.91
C GLY A 275 -9.45 10.66 -2.25
N THR A 276 -9.42 11.95 -1.88
CA THR A 276 -8.31 12.87 -2.13
C THR A 276 -7.23 12.74 -1.05
N THR A 277 -6.03 12.36 -1.45
CA THR A 277 -4.88 12.34 -0.55
C THR A 277 -4.23 13.72 -0.50
N THR A 278 -3.87 14.17 0.69
CA THR A 278 -3.19 15.42 0.97
C THR A 278 -1.90 15.19 1.76
N TYR A 279 -1.00 16.16 1.71
CA TYR A 279 0.21 16.19 2.50
C TYR A 279 0.44 17.62 3.00
N ILE A 280 0.77 17.76 4.26
CA ILE A 280 1.22 19.02 4.87
C ILE A 280 2.52 18.73 5.60
N SER A 281 3.56 19.52 5.33
CA SER A 281 4.88 19.35 5.97
C SER A 281 4.76 19.45 7.50
N PRO A 282 5.48 18.60 8.24
CA PRO A 282 5.45 18.61 9.69
C PRO A 282 6.06 19.86 10.27
N SER A 283 5.59 20.27 11.44
CA SER A 283 6.16 21.39 12.19
C SER A 283 7.20 20.95 13.21
N TYR A 284 7.15 19.70 13.66
CA TYR A 284 8.09 19.16 14.65
C TYR A 284 8.35 17.66 14.44
N GLU A 285 9.63 17.29 14.51
CA GLU A 285 10.08 15.88 14.54
C GLU A 285 10.53 15.49 15.95
N VAL A 286 10.01 14.38 16.44
CA VAL A 286 10.50 13.71 17.67
C VAL A 286 11.84 13.05 17.35
N LYS A 287 12.92 13.46 18.05
CA LYS A 287 14.31 13.03 17.74
C LYS A 287 14.97 12.19 18.82
N LYS A 288 14.39 12.12 20.01
CA LYS A 288 14.94 11.32 21.10
C LYS A 288 14.22 9.98 21.15
N ALA A 289 14.95 8.93 21.51
CA ALA A 289 14.37 7.60 21.69
C ALA A 289 13.09 7.63 22.56
N THR A 290 13.10 8.47 23.61
CA THR A 290 11.91 8.82 24.38
C THR A 290 11.88 10.34 24.59
N GLU A 291 10.74 10.98 24.25
CA GLU A 291 10.56 12.42 24.39
C GLU A 291 9.18 12.74 24.96
N THR A 292 9.13 13.70 25.90
CA THR A 292 7.86 14.18 26.45
C THR A 292 7.55 15.57 25.92
N ILE A 293 6.35 15.73 25.33
CA ILE A 293 5.85 17.00 24.83
C ILE A 293 4.48 17.26 25.44
N LYS A 294 4.23 18.52 25.84
CA LYS A 294 2.94 18.92 26.34
C LYS A 294 2.32 19.97 25.44
N VAL A 295 1.15 19.67 24.86
CA VAL A 295 0.39 20.58 23.99
C VAL A 295 -1.00 20.76 24.57
N ASP A 296 -1.46 22.00 24.69
CA ASP A 296 -2.80 22.35 25.17
C ASP A 296 -3.29 21.51 26.36
N GLY A 297 -2.43 21.39 27.39
CA GLY A 297 -2.71 20.68 28.62
C GLY A 297 -2.50 19.16 28.59
N VAL A 298 -2.32 18.55 27.43
CA VAL A 298 -2.08 17.10 27.27
C VAL A 298 -0.59 16.81 27.22
N GLU A 299 -0.13 15.99 28.14
CA GLU A 299 1.23 15.42 28.13
C GLU A 299 1.24 14.15 27.31
N MET A 300 2.18 14.04 26.39
CA MET A 300 2.43 12.91 25.50
C MET A 300 3.87 12.44 25.66
N VAL A 301 4.05 11.17 25.96
CA VAL A 301 5.38 10.53 26.07
C VAL A 301 5.58 9.67 24.83
N PHE A 302 6.39 10.14 23.92
CA PHE A 302 6.74 9.46 22.68
C PHE A 302 7.85 8.46 22.88
N GLN A 303 7.77 7.32 22.19
CA GLN A 303 8.84 6.34 22.01
C GLN A 303 9.08 6.15 20.53
N LEU A 304 10.27 6.48 20.02
CA LEU A 304 10.66 6.18 18.65
C LEU A 304 10.87 4.69 18.45
N THR A 305 10.35 4.16 17.36
CA THR A 305 10.41 2.74 17.00
C THR A 305 10.82 2.55 15.53
N PRO A 306 12.01 3.07 15.11
CA PRO A 306 12.44 2.99 13.74
C PRO A 306 12.63 1.53 13.27
N ASP A 307 12.51 1.31 11.95
CA ASP A 307 12.65 0.01 11.30
C ASP A 307 11.60 -1.06 11.72
N THR A 308 10.49 -0.63 12.35
CA THR A 308 9.36 -1.49 12.68
C THR A 308 8.39 -1.57 11.50
N GLU A 309 7.15 -1.09 11.63
CA GLU A 309 6.17 -1.06 10.54
C GLU A 309 6.62 -0.11 9.41
N SER A 310 7.29 0.96 9.76
CA SER A 310 7.90 1.95 8.86
C SER A 310 9.35 2.24 9.29
N PRO A 311 10.22 2.72 8.38
CA PRO A 311 11.54 3.22 8.75
C PRO A 311 11.50 4.32 9.82
N ALA A 312 10.43 5.10 9.86
CA ALA A 312 10.17 6.16 10.83
C ALA A 312 8.79 5.95 11.45
N GLU A 313 8.75 5.49 12.69
CA GLU A 313 7.52 5.23 13.46
C GLU A 313 7.70 5.59 14.94
N MET A 314 6.59 5.86 15.63
CA MET A 314 6.58 6.13 17.07
C MET A 314 5.31 5.69 17.77
N ASN A 315 5.46 5.17 19.01
CA ASN A 315 4.37 4.95 19.96
C ASN A 315 4.17 6.18 20.85
N THR A 316 3.00 6.31 21.50
CA THR A 316 2.71 7.43 22.40
C THR A 316 1.94 6.97 23.64
N TYR A 317 2.49 7.24 24.81
CA TYR A 317 1.78 7.08 26.08
C TYR A 317 1.14 8.39 26.54
N LEU A 318 -0.11 8.34 26.97
CA LEU A 318 -0.90 9.45 27.48
C LEU A 318 -1.12 9.29 28.99
N PRO A 319 -0.26 9.86 29.85
CA PRO A 319 -0.28 9.62 31.31
C PRO A 319 -1.60 9.98 31.98
N LYS A 320 -2.20 11.10 31.58
CA LYS A 320 -3.52 11.57 32.10
C LYS A 320 -4.62 10.53 31.91
N TYR A 321 -4.57 9.80 30.81
CA TYR A 321 -5.60 8.85 30.38
C TYR A 321 -5.22 7.40 30.65
N LYS A 322 -3.99 7.14 31.12
CA LYS A 322 -3.40 5.80 31.25
C LYS A 322 -3.59 4.96 29.98
N ALA A 323 -3.46 5.61 28.84
CA ALA A 323 -3.73 5.06 27.53
C ALA A 323 -2.42 5.01 26.71
N LEU A 324 -2.09 3.84 26.17
CA LEU A 324 -0.91 3.62 25.35
C LEU A 324 -1.36 3.43 23.89
N TRP A 325 -0.98 4.38 23.03
CA TRP A 325 -1.15 4.26 21.60
C TRP A 325 0.07 3.60 20.96
N MET A 326 -0.16 2.44 20.39
CA MET A 326 0.89 1.60 19.82
C MET A 326 1.00 1.76 18.29
N ALA A 327 0.48 2.86 17.74
CA ALA A 327 0.54 3.15 16.31
C ALA A 327 0.09 1.95 15.46
N GLU A 328 0.98 1.34 14.70
CA GLU A 328 0.74 0.08 14.01
C GLU A 328 1.61 -1.08 14.54
N ASN A 329 2.47 -0.80 15.54
CA ASN A 329 3.37 -1.79 16.16
C ASN A 329 2.62 -2.97 16.81
N CYS A 330 1.42 -2.74 17.35
CA CYS A 330 0.54 -3.78 17.91
C CYS A 330 -0.84 -3.66 17.28
N SER A 331 -1.01 -4.10 16.04
CA SER A 331 -2.33 -4.27 15.41
C SER A 331 -2.98 -5.58 15.85
N GLY A 332 -4.29 -5.70 15.74
CA GLY A 332 -5.05 -6.93 16.06
C GLY A 332 -4.83 -8.09 15.08
N THR A 333 -3.64 -8.21 14.54
CA THR A 333 -3.22 -9.21 13.55
C THR A 333 -1.70 -9.36 13.52
N MET A 334 -1.21 -10.48 13.00
CA MET A 334 0.18 -10.55 12.52
C MET A 334 0.36 -9.58 11.35
N HIS A 335 1.18 -8.57 11.53
CA HIS A 335 1.53 -7.65 10.47
C HIS A 335 2.55 -8.26 9.51
N ASN A 336 2.65 -7.74 8.29
CA ASN A 336 3.68 -8.18 7.36
C ASN A 336 5.03 -7.50 7.64
N LEU A 337 6.12 -8.26 7.53
CA LEU A 337 7.50 -7.73 7.55
C LEU A 337 7.96 -7.25 6.17
N TYR A 338 7.17 -7.53 5.14
CA TYR A 338 7.31 -7.05 3.78
C TYR A 338 5.93 -6.88 3.18
N THR A 339 5.58 -5.68 2.73
CA THR A 339 4.27 -5.45 2.10
C THR A 339 4.28 -5.89 0.64
N LEU A 340 3.20 -6.59 0.21
CA LEU A 340 3.13 -7.16 -1.15
C LEU A 340 3.19 -6.10 -2.26
N ARG A 341 2.73 -4.88 -2.00
CA ARG A 341 2.84 -3.77 -2.95
C ARG A 341 4.30 -3.37 -3.23
N GLY A 342 5.18 -3.56 -2.26
CA GLY A 342 6.59 -3.17 -2.28
C GLY A 342 6.89 -2.13 -1.21
N ALA A 343 7.94 -2.36 -0.46
CA ALA A 343 8.56 -1.46 0.51
C ALA A 343 9.91 -2.04 0.95
N GLU A 344 10.66 -1.32 1.75
CA GLU A 344 11.81 -1.88 2.45
C GLU A 344 11.37 -3.01 3.40
N VAL A 345 12.25 -4.00 3.57
CA VAL A 345 11.98 -5.12 4.49
C VAL A 345 12.16 -4.64 5.92
N ARG A 346 11.13 -4.78 6.72
CA ARG A 346 11.06 -4.41 8.14
C ARG A 346 11.90 -5.33 9.00
N ASP A 347 12.29 -4.85 10.19
CA ASP A 347 13.09 -5.63 11.12
C ASP A 347 12.23 -6.28 12.22
N GLY A 348 11.90 -7.56 12.05
CA GLY A 348 11.12 -8.30 13.06
C GLY A 348 11.78 -8.40 14.43
N ASN A 349 13.12 -8.29 14.50
CA ASN A 349 13.82 -8.24 15.80
C ASN A 349 13.68 -6.88 16.46
N ALA A 350 13.90 -5.79 15.73
CA ALA A 350 13.70 -4.44 16.25
C ALA A 350 12.24 -4.24 16.68
N TRP A 351 11.29 -4.70 15.86
CA TRP A 351 9.86 -4.63 16.15
C TRP A 351 9.51 -5.31 17.47
N ALA A 352 9.98 -6.56 17.66
CA ALA A 352 9.77 -7.28 18.92
C ALA A 352 10.40 -6.55 20.13
N GLN A 353 11.60 -5.99 19.96
CA GLN A 353 12.30 -5.26 21.02
C GLN A 353 11.57 -3.99 21.41
N TYR A 354 11.11 -3.17 20.45
CA TYR A 354 10.39 -1.93 20.74
C TYR A 354 9.01 -2.16 21.39
N ILE A 355 8.31 -3.24 21.02
CA ILE A 355 7.08 -3.62 21.74
C ILE A 355 7.40 -3.99 23.19
N MET A 356 8.47 -4.76 23.43
CA MET A 356 8.86 -5.12 24.81
C MET A 356 9.36 -3.91 25.59
N GLU A 357 10.07 -2.97 24.97
CA GLU A 357 10.46 -1.71 25.59
C GLU A 357 9.22 -0.86 25.95
N ALA A 358 8.22 -0.76 25.07
CA ALA A 358 6.94 -0.11 25.37
C ALA A 358 6.24 -0.75 26.57
N LYS A 359 6.25 -2.09 26.63
CA LYS A 359 5.72 -2.85 27.77
C LYS A 359 6.45 -2.53 29.07
N GLU A 360 7.79 -2.45 29.06
CA GLU A 360 8.59 -2.10 30.23
C GLU A 360 8.39 -0.65 30.67
N LEU A 361 8.29 0.30 29.73
CA LEU A 361 8.10 1.72 30.02
C LEU A 361 6.69 2.05 30.53
N PHE A 362 5.68 1.42 29.97
CA PHE A 362 4.29 1.84 30.10
C PHE A 362 3.32 0.73 30.57
N GLY A 363 3.67 -0.55 30.45
CA GLY A 363 2.76 -1.67 30.70
C GLY A 363 2.12 -1.66 32.09
N ASP A 364 2.89 -1.38 33.13
CA ASP A 364 2.37 -1.29 34.49
C ASP A 364 1.50 -0.03 34.74
N LYS A 365 1.57 0.95 33.85
CA LYS A 365 0.89 2.26 33.99
C LYS A 365 -0.35 2.37 33.11
N ALA A 366 -0.38 1.63 31.99
CA ALA A 366 -1.46 1.67 31.05
C ALA A 366 -2.63 0.78 31.49
N GLU A 367 -3.85 1.26 31.26
CA GLU A 367 -5.10 0.51 31.47
C GLU A 367 -5.76 0.13 30.15
N VAL A 368 -5.31 0.73 29.03
CA VAL A 368 -5.73 0.45 27.66
C VAL A 368 -4.59 0.60 26.70
N VAL A 369 -4.50 -0.33 25.73
CA VAL A 369 -3.70 -0.22 24.50
C VAL A 369 -4.66 0.00 23.36
N PHE A 370 -4.37 0.98 22.50
CA PHE A 370 -5.14 1.25 21.29
C PHE A 370 -4.19 1.60 20.14
N GLN A 371 -4.67 1.48 18.93
CA GLN A 371 -3.84 1.54 17.73
C GLN A 371 -4.60 2.13 16.55
N ALA A 372 -3.87 2.34 15.45
CA ALA A 372 -4.40 2.92 14.21
C ALA A 372 -5.33 1.97 13.44
N HIS A 373 -5.30 0.67 13.72
CA HIS A 373 -6.13 -0.34 13.08
C HIS A 373 -6.86 -1.21 14.10
N ASN A 374 -7.89 -1.94 13.64
CA ASN A 374 -8.70 -2.83 14.48
C ASN A 374 -9.34 -2.10 15.68
N TRP A 375 -9.28 -2.63 16.89
CA TRP A 375 -9.93 -2.13 18.11
C TRP A 375 -9.01 -2.19 19.33
N PRO A 376 -9.26 -1.33 20.34
CA PRO A 376 -8.45 -1.30 21.56
C PRO A 376 -8.61 -2.54 22.43
N HIS A 377 -7.62 -2.78 23.31
CA HIS A 377 -7.62 -3.80 24.35
C HIS A 377 -7.52 -3.13 25.73
N TRP A 378 -8.31 -3.61 26.70
CA TRP A 378 -8.41 -3.03 28.04
C TRP A 378 -8.08 -4.03 29.12
N GLY A 379 -7.51 -3.53 30.20
CA GLY A 379 -7.11 -4.30 31.38
C GLY A 379 -5.61 -4.55 31.38
N ASN A 380 -4.96 -4.23 32.51
CA ASN A 380 -3.50 -4.24 32.59
C ASN A 380 -2.89 -5.60 32.22
N ASP A 381 -3.43 -6.72 32.77
CA ASP A 381 -2.94 -8.06 32.43
C ASP A 381 -3.13 -8.38 30.95
N VAL A 382 -4.32 -8.06 30.39
CA VAL A 382 -4.66 -8.31 28.98
C VAL A 382 -3.70 -7.58 28.03
N ILE A 383 -3.44 -6.29 28.29
CA ILE A 383 -2.57 -5.48 27.40
C ILE A 383 -1.10 -5.91 27.49
N ASN A 384 -0.67 -6.37 28.66
CA ASN A 384 0.68 -6.92 28.84
C ASN A 384 0.86 -8.24 28.10
N ASP A 385 -0.15 -9.12 28.10
CA ASP A 385 -0.16 -10.34 27.31
C ASP A 385 -0.27 -10.02 25.80
N TYR A 386 -1.11 -9.06 25.42
CA TYR A 386 -1.24 -8.59 24.05
C TYR A 386 0.10 -8.14 23.45
N MET A 387 0.83 -7.28 24.17
CA MET A 387 2.15 -6.82 23.74
C MET A 387 3.17 -7.97 23.72
N ALA A 388 3.21 -8.80 24.76
CA ALA A 388 4.17 -9.91 24.85
C ALA A 388 3.97 -10.96 23.76
N ASN A 389 2.73 -11.35 23.47
CA ASN A 389 2.42 -12.32 22.42
C ASN A 389 2.74 -11.75 21.03
N THR A 390 2.41 -10.48 20.77
CA THR A 390 2.74 -9.81 19.50
C THR A 390 4.25 -9.75 19.30
N ALA A 391 5.02 -9.32 20.29
CA ALA A 391 6.48 -9.32 20.25
C ALA A 391 7.05 -10.73 20.04
N SER A 392 6.47 -11.74 20.69
CA SER A 392 6.91 -13.13 20.60
C SER A 392 6.76 -13.69 19.19
N VAL A 393 5.70 -13.34 18.48
CA VAL A 393 5.49 -13.75 17.06
C VAL A 393 6.61 -13.21 16.18
N TYR A 394 6.91 -11.91 16.22
CA TYR A 394 7.98 -11.34 15.40
C TYR A 394 9.36 -11.87 15.76
N LYS A 395 9.63 -12.02 17.08
CA LYS A 395 10.89 -12.60 17.55
C LYS A 395 11.05 -14.06 17.13
N TYR A 396 9.97 -14.85 17.20
CA TYR A 396 9.95 -16.23 16.74
C TYR A 396 10.28 -16.32 15.24
N ILE A 397 9.57 -15.56 14.41
CA ILE A 397 9.78 -15.52 12.96
C ILE A 397 11.23 -15.18 12.64
N PHE A 398 11.76 -14.10 13.25
CA PHE A 398 13.13 -13.67 13.08
C PHE A 398 14.12 -14.79 13.47
N SER A 399 14.02 -15.30 14.69
CA SER A 399 15.00 -16.23 15.24
C SER A 399 14.99 -17.57 14.54
N GLN A 400 13.80 -18.13 14.26
CA GLN A 400 13.70 -19.44 13.61
C GLN A 400 14.08 -19.36 12.14
N THR A 401 13.74 -18.29 11.44
CA THR A 401 14.18 -18.12 10.05
C THR A 401 15.71 -18.08 9.97
N LEU A 402 16.37 -17.28 10.81
CA LEU A 402 17.84 -17.21 10.82
C LEU A 402 18.48 -18.53 11.25
N MET A 403 17.88 -19.26 12.17
CA MET A 403 18.37 -20.61 12.52
C MET A 403 18.35 -21.53 11.31
N TYR A 404 17.28 -21.58 10.55
CA TYR A 404 17.20 -22.42 9.35
C TYR A 404 18.09 -21.92 8.20
N ILE A 405 18.24 -20.61 8.02
CA ILE A 405 19.23 -20.03 7.09
C ILE A 405 20.62 -20.59 7.42
N ASN A 406 21.04 -20.56 8.68
CA ASN A 406 22.33 -21.08 9.12
C ASN A 406 22.47 -22.62 8.98
N GLN A 407 21.37 -23.32 8.78
CA GLN A 407 21.34 -24.76 8.45
C GLN A 407 21.35 -25.01 6.93
N GLY A 408 21.32 -23.96 6.10
CA GLY A 408 21.44 -24.04 4.65
C GLY A 408 20.11 -24.15 3.89
N TYR A 409 18.97 -23.88 4.53
CA TYR A 409 17.67 -23.89 3.86
C TYR A 409 17.39 -22.60 3.10
N THR A 410 16.72 -22.72 1.97
CA THR A 410 16.26 -21.59 1.15
C THR A 410 14.97 -20.96 1.72
N SER A 411 14.64 -19.77 1.26
CA SER A 411 13.42 -19.04 1.71
C SER A 411 12.12 -19.85 1.53
N THR A 412 12.03 -20.56 0.42
CA THR A 412 10.84 -21.38 0.12
C THR A 412 10.77 -22.63 1.00
N GLU A 413 11.89 -23.29 1.25
CA GLU A 413 11.94 -24.44 2.16
C GLU A 413 11.57 -24.04 3.58
N ILE A 414 12.19 -22.98 4.12
CA ILE A 414 11.88 -22.48 5.46
C ILE A 414 10.39 -22.12 5.59
N ALA A 415 9.85 -21.39 4.62
CA ALA A 415 8.45 -20.98 4.63
C ALA A 415 7.46 -22.15 4.62
N ASN A 416 7.87 -23.36 4.18
CA ASN A 416 7.04 -24.56 4.20
C ASN A 416 7.32 -25.47 5.39
N MET A 417 8.40 -25.26 6.15
CA MET A 417 8.79 -26.05 7.31
C MET A 417 8.36 -25.42 8.64
N ILE A 418 8.33 -24.09 8.70
CA ILE A 418 8.13 -23.35 9.95
C ILE A 418 6.65 -23.34 10.34
N GLU A 419 6.37 -23.55 11.63
CA GLU A 419 5.05 -23.45 12.22
C GLU A 419 5.14 -22.62 13.50
N LEU A 420 4.11 -21.79 13.78
CA LEU A 420 4.04 -21.09 15.06
C LEU A 420 3.73 -22.09 16.19
N PRO A 421 4.30 -21.88 17.39
CA PRO A 421 3.85 -22.58 18.59
C PRO A 421 2.33 -22.46 18.79
N ASP A 422 1.70 -23.52 19.27
CA ASP A 422 0.24 -23.58 19.48
C ASP A 422 -0.29 -22.41 20.31
N GLU A 423 0.46 -22.00 21.33
CA GLU A 423 0.11 -20.90 22.24
C GLU A 423 0.03 -19.55 21.51
N LEU A 424 0.82 -19.34 20.46
CA LEU A 424 0.78 -18.13 19.62
C LEU A 424 -0.19 -18.29 18.45
N ASN A 425 -0.27 -19.51 17.88
CA ASN A 425 -1.08 -19.78 16.70
C ASN A 425 -2.60 -19.74 16.97
N LYS A 426 -3.03 -19.88 18.23
CA LYS A 426 -4.44 -19.88 18.62
C LYS A 426 -4.95 -18.52 19.12
N VAL A 427 -4.09 -17.52 19.27
CA VAL A 427 -4.44 -16.18 19.73
C VAL A 427 -5.07 -15.37 18.60
N TRP A 428 -6.24 -14.79 18.81
CA TRP A 428 -6.99 -14.08 17.77
C TRP A 428 -6.27 -12.86 17.21
N TYR A 429 -5.61 -12.06 18.04
CA TYR A 429 -4.89 -10.85 17.65
C TYR A 429 -3.48 -11.11 17.08
N THR A 430 -3.04 -12.36 16.99
CA THR A 430 -1.80 -12.75 16.30
C THR A 430 -2.07 -13.60 15.04
N ARG A 431 -3.34 -13.73 14.64
CA ARG A 431 -3.71 -14.44 13.42
C ARG A 431 -3.20 -13.75 12.16
N GLN A 432 -3.09 -14.52 11.10
CA GLN A 432 -2.43 -14.16 9.85
C GLN A 432 -3.35 -13.38 8.89
N TYR A 433 -4.08 -12.37 9.40
CA TYR A 433 -5.06 -11.64 8.59
C TYR A 433 -4.45 -10.70 7.56
N TYR A 434 -3.27 -10.13 7.84
CA TYR A 434 -2.57 -9.19 6.96
C TYR A 434 -1.23 -9.75 6.48
N GLY A 435 -0.23 -9.90 7.36
CA GLY A 435 0.95 -10.71 7.11
C GLY A 435 0.64 -12.20 7.27
N THR A 436 1.53 -13.07 6.78
CA THR A 436 1.48 -14.51 7.04
C THR A 436 2.84 -15.00 7.51
N LEU A 437 2.87 -16.11 8.23
CA LEU A 437 4.11 -16.73 8.65
C LEU A 437 5.04 -17.00 7.46
N LYS A 438 4.51 -17.61 6.39
CA LYS A 438 5.28 -17.92 5.16
C LYS A 438 5.83 -16.67 4.48
N HIS A 439 5.04 -15.61 4.42
CA HIS A 439 5.41 -14.34 3.84
C HIS A 439 6.51 -13.66 4.67
N ASN A 440 6.33 -13.60 5.98
CA ASN A 440 7.28 -12.96 6.90
C ASN A 440 8.62 -13.69 6.97
N VAL A 441 8.61 -15.03 6.87
CA VAL A 441 9.84 -15.83 6.71
C VAL A 441 10.63 -15.41 5.47
N LYS A 442 9.95 -15.28 4.33
CA LYS A 442 10.59 -14.81 3.08
C LYS A 442 11.10 -13.39 3.21
N ALA A 443 10.41 -12.54 3.98
CA ALA A 443 10.85 -11.18 4.27
C ALA A 443 12.15 -11.17 5.09
N VAL A 444 12.23 -11.95 6.17
CA VAL A 444 13.47 -12.08 6.96
C VAL A 444 14.62 -12.63 6.10
N TYR A 445 14.35 -13.66 5.29
CA TYR A 445 15.35 -14.18 4.37
C TYR A 445 15.87 -13.09 3.43
N GLN A 446 14.98 -12.34 2.78
CA GLN A 446 15.32 -11.24 1.88
C GLN A 446 16.17 -10.15 2.58
N LYS A 447 15.86 -9.81 3.84
CA LYS A 447 16.59 -8.79 4.60
C LYS A 447 18.08 -9.19 4.81
N TYR A 448 18.34 -10.47 5.07
CA TYR A 448 19.69 -10.95 5.45
C TYR A 448 20.49 -11.56 4.28
N MET A 449 19.80 -12.22 3.34
CA MET A 449 20.43 -12.96 2.24
C MET A 449 20.24 -12.29 0.88
N GLY A 450 19.24 -11.40 0.74
CA GLY A 450 18.87 -10.81 -0.55
C GLY A 450 18.08 -11.77 -1.42
N TRP A 451 18.07 -11.52 -2.73
CA TRP A 451 17.27 -12.27 -3.70
C TRP A 451 17.91 -13.61 -4.11
N TYR A 452 19.21 -13.73 -4.02
CA TYR A 452 19.98 -14.88 -4.51
C TYR A 452 20.10 -15.98 -3.45
N ASP A 453 19.81 -17.22 -3.84
CA ASP A 453 19.76 -18.39 -2.96
C ASP A 453 21.04 -19.25 -3.03
N GLU A 454 22.14 -18.75 -3.63
CA GLU A 454 23.43 -19.41 -3.88
C GLU A 454 23.38 -20.60 -4.86
N ASN A 455 22.24 -20.94 -5.45
CA ASN A 455 22.21 -21.89 -6.54
C ASN A 455 22.63 -21.20 -7.85
N PRO A 456 23.78 -21.58 -8.47
CA PRO A 456 24.26 -20.87 -9.65
C PRO A 456 23.32 -20.87 -10.85
N ILE A 457 22.31 -21.76 -10.88
CA ILE A 457 21.29 -21.80 -11.94
C ILE A 457 20.37 -20.58 -11.85
N HIS A 458 20.13 -20.07 -10.65
CA HIS A 458 19.27 -18.89 -10.41
C HIS A 458 20.03 -17.55 -10.52
N LEU A 459 21.35 -17.57 -10.83
CA LEU A 459 22.14 -16.34 -10.96
C LEU A 459 21.79 -15.54 -12.21
N ASP A 460 21.50 -16.23 -13.32
CA ASP A 460 21.17 -15.64 -14.63
C ASP A 460 20.11 -16.51 -15.31
N GLU A 461 18.86 -16.41 -14.82
CA GLU A 461 17.73 -17.19 -15.33
C GLU A 461 17.24 -16.65 -16.68
N LEU A 462 16.70 -17.54 -17.50
CA LEU A 462 15.94 -17.10 -18.68
C LEU A 462 14.76 -16.26 -18.24
N GLU A 463 14.42 -15.24 -19.03
CA GLU A 463 13.22 -14.46 -18.74
C GLU A 463 11.94 -15.34 -18.79
N PRO A 464 10.89 -14.98 -18.02
CA PRO A 464 9.76 -15.89 -17.80
C PRO A 464 9.07 -16.43 -19.05
N THR A 465 8.93 -15.61 -20.10
CA THR A 465 8.31 -16.03 -21.37
C THR A 465 9.18 -17.01 -22.15
N GLU A 466 10.50 -16.77 -22.21
CA GLU A 466 11.42 -17.67 -22.88
C GLU A 466 11.53 -19.01 -22.14
N TYR A 467 11.67 -18.96 -20.82
CA TYR A 467 11.67 -20.15 -19.96
C TYR A 467 10.40 -21.00 -20.18
N SER A 468 9.23 -20.36 -20.13
CA SER A 468 7.95 -21.02 -20.28
C SER A 468 7.77 -21.67 -21.67
N LYS A 469 8.17 -20.99 -22.75
CA LYS A 469 8.14 -21.56 -24.11
C LYS A 469 9.00 -22.80 -24.22
N LYS A 470 10.23 -22.74 -23.70
CA LYS A 470 11.14 -23.92 -23.71
C LYS A 470 10.57 -25.05 -22.87
N LEU A 471 10.04 -24.77 -21.69
CA LEU A 471 9.46 -25.80 -20.84
C LEU A 471 8.26 -26.47 -21.49
N VAL A 472 7.38 -25.72 -22.13
CA VAL A 472 6.21 -26.24 -22.85
C VAL A 472 6.63 -27.10 -24.04
N GLU A 473 7.70 -26.73 -24.76
CA GLU A 473 8.29 -27.57 -25.82
C GLU A 473 8.72 -28.94 -25.28
N TYR A 474 9.35 -28.99 -24.09
CA TYR A 474 9.75 -30.25 -23.43
C TYR A 474 8.56 -31.04 -22.91
N LEU A 475 7.49 -30.39 -22.45
CA LEU A 475 6.27 -31.04 -21.99
C LEU A 475 5.48 -31.67 -23.14
N GLY A 476 5.59 -31.12 -24.35
CA GLY A 476 5.00 -31.61 -25.59
C GLY A 476 3.51 -31.26 -25.72
N ASP A 477 2.61 -32.19 -25.44
CA ASP A 477 1.15 -32.02 -25.64
C ASP A 477 0.51 -31.17 -24.55
N THR A 478 0.20 -29.91 -24.85
CA THR A 478 -0.43 -28.94 -23.94
C THR A 478 -1.82 -29.39 -23.46
N ASP A 479 -2.61 -30.03 -24.34
CA ASP A 479 -3.94 -30.56 -23.98
C ASP A 479 -3.83 -31.65 -22.91
N LYS A 480 -2.82 -32.51 -23.03
CA LYS A 480 -2.56 -33.54 -22.04
C LYS A 480 -2.10 -32.95 -20.69
N VAL A 481 -1.28 -31.88 -20.73
CA VAL A 481 -0.89 -31.15 -19.50
C VAL A 481 -2.10 -30.55 -18.80
N LEU A 482 -3.01 -29.92 -19.55
CA LEU A 482 -4.27 -29.38 -19.03
C LEU A 482 -5.19 -30.47 -18.43
N GLU A 483 -5.27 -31.65 -19.07
CA GLU A 483 -6.04 -32.78 -18.54
C GLU A 483 -5.42 -33.31 -17.21
N MET A 484 -4.10 -33.32 -17.09
CA MET A 484 -3.42 -33.69 -15.84
C MET A 484 -3.66 -32.64 -14.77
N ALA A 485 -3.46 -31.37 -15.10
CA ALA A 485 -3.71 -30.25 -14.17
C ALA A 485 -5.16 -30.21 -13.65
N LYS A 486 -6.14 -30.56 -14.52
CA LYS A 486 -7.54 -30.68 -14.09
C LYS A 486 -7.74 -31.79 -13.06
N LYS A 487 -7.06 -32.93 -13.22
CA LYS A 487 -7.11 -34.03 -12.24
C LYS A 487 -6.49 -33.64 -10.91
N ASP A 488 -5.40 -32.85 -10.94
CA ASP A 488 -4.75 -32.34 -9.75
C ASP A 488 -5.59 -31.23 -9.08
N PHE A 489 -6.29 -30.41 -9.87
CA PHE A 489 -7.32 -29.50 -9.35
C PHE A 489 -8.40 -30.24 -8.55
N ASP A 490 -8.90 -31.35 -9.09
CA ASP A 490 -9.95 -32.16 -8.43
C ASP A 490 -9.47 -32.83 -7.13
N LYS A 491 -8.14 -32.91 -6.92
CA LYS A 491 -7.51 -33.36 -5.65
C LYS A 491 -7.23 -32.24 -4.66
N GLY A 492 -7.43 -30.97 -5.05
CA GLY A 492 -7.11 -29.80 -4.22
C GLY A 492 -5.66 -29.31 -4.34
N GLU A 493 -4.88 -29.78 -5.30
CA GLU A 493 -3.49 -29.36 -5.51
C GLU A 493 -3.40 -27.99 -6.22
N TYR A 494 -4.16 -27.00 -5.76
CA TYR A 494 -4.38 -25.72 -6.45
C TYR A 494 -3.10 -24.92 -6.68
N GLN A 495 -2.15 -24.92 -5.74
CA GLN A 495 -0.88 -24.22 -5.93
C GLN A 495 -0.09 -24.81 -7.10
N TRP A 496 -0.04 -26.12 -7.22
CA TRP A 496 0.61 -26.79 -8.34
C TRP A 496 -0.12 -26.50 -9.66
N VAL A 497 -1.44 -26.58 -9.66
CA VAL A 497 -2.26 -26.27 -10.85
C VAL A 497 -2.01 -24.82 -11.29
N ALA A 498 -2.00 -23.86 -10.36
CA ALA A 498 -1.71 -22.46 -10.69
C ALA A 498 -0.30 -22.31 -11.32
N GLN A 499 0.72 -22.96 -10.78
CA GLN A 499 2.09 -22.89 -11.31
C GLN A 499 2.20 -23.45 -12.73
N ILE A 500 1.70 -24.68 -12.96
CA ILE A 500 1.84 -25.31 -14.27
C ILE A 500 0.99 -24.63 -15.34
N THR A 501 -0.23 -24.19 -15.00
CA THR A 501 -1.10 -23.49 -15.97
C THR A 501 -0.61 -22.06 -16.23
N ASN A 502 -0.03 -21.36 -15.27
CA ASN A 502 0.60 -20.06 -15.48
C ASN A 502 1.81 -20.18 -16.41
N THR A 503 2.60 -21.27 -16.34
CA THR A 503 3.64 -21.56 -17.34
C THR A 503 3.06 -21.66 -18.76
N LEU A 504 1.90 -22.31 -18.92
CA LEU A 504 1.22 -22.38 -20.22
C LEU A 504 0.75 -21.00 -20.69
N VAL A 505 0.26 -20.14 -19.78
CA VAL A 505 -0.15 -18.76 -20.07
C VAL A 505 1.03 -17.92 -20.53
N TYR A 506 2.19 -18.04 -19.86
CA TYR A 506 3.39 -17.30 -20.28
C TYR A 506 3.95 -17.79 -21.63
N ALA A 507 3.80 -19.08 -21.93
CA ALA A 507 4.20 -19.62 -23.25
C ALA A 507 3.24 -19.19 -24.37
N ASP A 508 1.93 -19.16 -24.09
CA ASP A 508 0.86 -18.77 -25.01
C ASP A 508 -0.28 -18.04 -24.26
N PRO A 509 -0.24 -16.70 -24.18
CA PRO A 509 -1.24 -15.92 -23.48
C PRO A 509 -2.65 -15.99 -24.09
N GLU A 510 -2.78 -16.46 -25.34
CA GLU A 510 -4.08 -16.66 -26.00
C GLU A 510 -4.73 -18.00 -25.64
N ASN A 511 -4.02 -18.89 -24.95
CA ASN A 511 -4.55 -20.18 -24.52
C ASN A 511 -5.60 -19.99 -23.40
N LYS A 512 -6.87 -19.91 -23.80
CA LYS A 512 -8.00 -19.68 -22.88
C LYS A 512 -8.19 -20.79 -21.87
N ASP A 513 -7.92 -22.05 -22.22
CA ASP A 513 -8.06 -23.15 -21.30
C ASP A 513 -7.02 -23.10 -20.17
N ALA A 514 -5.77 -22.74 -20.50
CA ALA A 514 -4.73 -22.50 -19.49
C ALA A 514 -5.11 -21.32 -18.59
N ARG A 515 -5.55 -20.20 -19.16
CA ARG A 515 -5.98 -18.99 -18.42
C ARG A 515 -7.11 -19.32 -17.44
N TYR A 516 -8.15 -20.01 -17.89
CA TYR A 516 -9.33 -20.27 -17.06
C TYR A 516 -9.05 -21.31 -15.97
N LEU A 517 -8.28 -22.35 -16.25
CA LEU A 517 -7.88 -23.32 -15.22
C LEU A 517 -6.93 -22.71 -14.19
N CYS A 518 -6.02 -21.80 -14.61
CA CYS A 518 -5.19 -21.02 -13.70
C CYS A 518 -6.05 -20.14 -12.81
N ALA A 519 -7.00 -19.42 -13.36
CA ALA A 519 -7.95 -18.59 -12.62
C ALA A 519 -8.78 -19.42 -11.62
N ASP A 520 -9.29 -20.57 -12.04
CA ASP A 520 -10.02 -21.52 -11.17
C ASP A 520 -9.18 -21.92 -9.94
N ALA A 521 -7.89 -22.23 -10.14
CA ALA A 521 -6.98 -22.58 -9.05
C ALA A 521 -6.67 -21.41 -8.11
N LEU A 522 -6.44 -20.21 -8.66
CA LEU A 522 -6.22 -18.99 -7.87
C LEU A 522 -7.46 -18.63 -7.04
N GLU A 523 -8.66 -18.82 -7.56
CA GLU A 523 -9.91 -18.62 -6.79
C GLU A 523 -9.96 -19.53 -5.57
N GLN A 524 -9.65 -20.82 -5.72
CA GLN A 524 -9.64 -21.75 -4.58
C GLN A 524 -8.58 -21.38 -3.54
N LEU A 525 -7.37 -20.99 -3.96
CA LEU A 525 -6.33 -20.48 -3.05
C LEU A 525 -6.80 -19.22 -2.32
N GLY A 526 -7.46 -18.30 -3.01
CA GLY A 526 -8.03 -17.09 -2.43
C GLY A 526 -9.12 -17.38 -1.41
N TYR A 527 -9.98 -18.38 -1.67
CA TYR A 527 -11.06 -18.77 -0.76
C TYR A 527 -10.55 -19.42 0.53
N GLN A 528 -9.41 -20.10 0.47
CA GLN A 528 -8.78 -20.73 1.63
C GLN A 528 -7.93 -19.75 2.44
N ALA A 529 -7.48 -18.64 1.85
CA ALA A 529 -6.55 -17.71 2.48
C ALA A 529 -7.15 -17.04 3.73
N GLU A 530 -6.47 -17.16 4.86
CA GLU A 530 -6.76 -16.41 6.08
C GLU A 530 -6.29 -14.94 5.96
N SER A 531 -5.22 -14.69 5.20
CA SER A 531 -4.77 -13.32 4.90
C SER A 531 -5.67 -12.65 3.87
N GLY A 532 -6.24 -11.51 4.23
CA GLY A 532 -7.00 -10.68 3.31
C GLY A 532 -6.15 -10.21 2.12
N ALA A 533 -4.89 -9.85 2.36
CA ALA A 533 -3.97 -9.43 1.30
C ALA A 533 -3.64 -10.59 0.32
N TRP A 534 -3.41 -11.79 0.82
CA TRP A 534 -3.18 -12.97 -0.04
C TRP A 534 -4.45 -13.34 -0.82
N ARG A 535 -5.61 -13.35 -0.14
CA ARG A 535 -6.90 -13.56 -0.80
C ARG A 535 -7.08 -12.59 -1.96
N ASN A 536 -6.90 -11.31 -1.71
CA ASN A 536 -7.06 -10.26 -2.71
C ASN A 536 -6.07 -10.43 -3.88
N ALA A 537 -4.81 -10.81 -3.61
CA ALA A 537 -3.82 -11.05 -4.63
C ALA A 537 -4.21 -12.22 -5.55
N TYR A 538 -4.60 -13.35 -4.98
CA TYR A 538 -5.05 -14.51 -5.75
C TYR A 538 -6.28 -14.19 -6.60
N LEU A 539 -7.31 -13.57 -6.00
CA LEU A 539 -8.55 -13.25 -6.71
C LEU A 539 -8.37 -12.17 -7.78
N THR A 540 -7.48 -11.18 -7.57
CA THR A 540 -7.15 -10.20 -8.60
C THR A 540 -6.43 -10.86 -9.77
N GLY A 541 -5.48 -11.77 -9.52
CA GLY A 541 -4.83 -12.57 -10.56
C GLY A 541 -5.83 -13.40 -11.36
N ALA A 542 -6.77 -14.07 -10.69
CA ALA A 542 -7.86 -14.79 -11.36
C ALA A 542 -8.74 -13.87 -12.21
N TYR A 543 -9.11 -12.71 -11.68
CA TYR A 543 -9.88 -11.70 -12.41
C TYR A 543 -9.18 -11.25 -13.70
N GLU A 544 -7.88 -10.92 -13.62
CA GLU A 544 -7.11 -10.47 -14.78
C GLU A 544 -6.92 -11.56 -15.83
N LEU A 545 -6.72 -12.81 -15.43
CA LEU A 545 -6.68 -13.94 -16.36
C LEU A 545 -7.98 -14.12 -17.15
N ARG A 546 -9.14 -13.81 -16.54
CA ARG A 546 -10.46 -13.90 -17.19
C ARG A 546 -10.78 -12.68 -18.06
N ASN A 547 -10.46 -11.48 -17.59
CA ASN A 547 -10.96 -10.21 -18.11
C ASN A 547 -9.88 -9.32 -18.75
N GLY A 548 -8.60 -9.58 -18.46
CA GLY A 548 -7.48 -8.68 -18.81
C GLY A 548 -7.50 -7.36 -18.03
N THR A 549 -6.54 -6.48 -18.34
CA THR A 549 -6.36 -5.19 -17.65
C THR A 549 -6.96 -3.98 -18.37
N LYS A 550 -7.45 -4.16 -19.61
CA LYS A 550 -7.84 -3.05 -20.53
C LYS A 550 -9.02 -2.20 -20.06
N ASN A 551 -9.85 -2.72 -19.16
CA ASN A 551 -11.08 -2.08 -18.71
C ASN A 551 -10.96 -1.42 -17.33
N TYR A 552 -9.76 -1.34 -16.78
CA TYR A 552 -9.58 -0.66 -15.50
C TYR A 552 -9.76 0.85 -15.64
N PRO A 553 -10.41 1.51 -14.67
CA PRO A 553 -10.61 2.95 -14.72
C PRO A 553 -9.25 3.66 -14.59
N ASN A 554 -9.04 4.69 -15.41
CA ASN A 554 -7.89 5.56 -15.23
C ASN A 554 -8.00 6.25 -13.86
N SER A 555 -6.98 6.11 -13.03
CA SER A 555 -6.87 6.84 -11.77
C SER A 555 -5.77 7.88 -11.90
N GLU A 556 -6.14 9.16 -11.76
CA GLU A 556 -5.16 10.24 -11.66
C GLU A 556 -4.41 10.10 -10.31
N GLY A 557 -3.07 10.15 -10.36
CA GLY A 557 -2.25 10.16 -9.14
C GLY A 557 -2.37 11.51 -8.44
N SER A 558 -2.41 11.53 -7.11
CA SER A 558 -2.30 12.76 -6.36
C SER A 558 -0.87 13.31 -6.47
N GLY A 559 -0.68 14.42 -7.17
CA GLY A 559 0.61 15.14 -7.22
C GLY A 559 0.98 15.88 -5.93
N ALA A 560 0.10 15.86 -4.92
CA ALA A 560 0.27 16.64 -3.70
C ALA A 560 1.49 16.21 -2.86
N THR A 561 1.73 14.91 -2.73
CA THR A 561 2.88 14.36 -1.98
C THR A 561 4.21 14.80 -2.60
N ALA A 562 4.27 14.92 -3.93
CA ALA A 562 5.49 15.28 -4.63
C ALA A 562 6.01 16.70 -4.31
N LEU A 563 5.16 17.63 -3.90
CA LEU A 563 5.56 19.00 -3.55
C LEU A 563 6.28 19.11 -2.19
N GLY A 564 6.11 18.12 -1.31
CA GLY A 564 6.79 18.05 -0.02
C GLY A 564 8.24 17.54 -0.08
N MET A 565 8.74 17.08 -1.23
CA MET A 565 10.09 16.53 -1.39
C MET A 565 11.20 17.54 -1.10
N SER A 566 12.34 17.04 -0.61
CA SER A 566 13.60 17.80 -0.68
C SER A 566 14.00 18.05 -2.14
N THR A 567 14.83 19.03 -2.37
CA THR A 567 15.31 19.32 -3.73
C THR A 567 16.10 18.16 -4.32
N GLU A 568 16.92 17.52 -3.49
CA GLU A 568 17.70 16.33 -3.86
C GLU A 568 16.79 15.20 -4.32
N THR A 569 15.76 14.89 -3.54
CA THR A 569 14.76 13.86 -3.88
C THR A 569 14.02 14.19 -5.20
N MET A 570 13.71 15.48 -5.45
CA MET A 570 13.10 15.90 -6.73
C MET A 570 14.04 15.70 -7.91
N ILE A 571 15.34 15.97 -7.74
CA ILE A 571 16.34 15.76 -8.79
C ILE A 571 16.54 14.27 -9.05
N ASP A 572 16.59 13.44 -8.00
CA ASP A 572 16.67 11.98 -8.13
C ASP A 572 15.42 11.43 -8.84
N TYR A 573 14.23 11.91 -8.47
CA TYR A 573 12.99 11.56 -9.15
C TYR A 573 12.99 12.00 -10.62
N LEU A 574 13.49 13.20 -10.95
CA LEU A 574 13.69 13.62 -12.33
C LEU A 574 14.59 12.62 -13.08
N GLY A 575 15.71 12.21 -12.46
CA GLY A 575 16.61 11.20 -13.05
C GLY A 575 15.91 9.86 -13.34
N ILE A 576 15.03 9.39 -12.43
CA ILE A 576 14.21 8.19 -12.62
C ILE A 576 13.23 8.34 -13.79
N CYS A 577 12.70 9.54 -14.00
CA CYS A 577 11.74 9.81 -15.06
C CYS A 577 12.37 9.96 -16.46
N LEU A 578 13.66 10.19 -16.56
CA LEU A 578 14.34 10.35 -17.86
C LEU A 578 14.68 8.99 -18.49
N ASP A 579 14.31 8.80 -19.75
CA ASP A 579 14.68 7.67 -20.57
C ASP A 579 16.11 7.84 -21.07
N GLU A 580 17.05 7.04 -20.56
CA GLU A 580 18.47 7.14 -20.87
C GLU A 580 18.76 6.94 -22.37
N LYS A 581 17.95 6.14 -23.09
CA LYS A 581 18.13 5.90 -24.52
C LYS A 581 17.82 7.15 -25.36
N LYS A 582 16.90 8.00 -24.88
CA LYS A 582 16.60 9.27 -25.55
C LYS A 582 17.66 10.34 -25.31
N LEU A 583 18.53 10.13 -24.31
CA LEU A 583 19.58 11.06 -23.89
C LEU A 583 21.00 10.47 -24.06
N GLU A 584 21.18 9.26 -24.60
CA GLU A 584 22.48 8.57 -24.66
C GLU A 584 23.58 9.36 -25.38
N ASP A 585 23.22 10.12 -26.41
CA ASP A 585 24.14 10.97 -27.18
C ASP A 585 24.28 12.40 -26.61
N GLN A 586 23.61 12.72 -25.50
CA GLN A 586 23.63 14.04 -24.90
C GLN A 586 24.72 14.14 -23.83
N ASN A 587 25.46 15.27 -23.88
CA ASN A 587 26.35 15.69 -22.80
C ASN A 587 25.93 17.09 -22.38
N LEU A 588 25.16 17.19 -21.29
CA LEU A 588 24.58 18.44 -20.85
C LEU A 588 25.10 18.82 -19.46
N VAL A 589 25.43 20.08 -19.29
CA VAL A 589 25.78 20.69 -18.00
C VAL A 589 24.78 21.79 -17.71
N ILE A 590 24.01 21.68 -16.65
CA ILE A 590 22.91 22.59 -16.32
C ILE A 590 23.11 23.14 -14.93
N ASN A 591 23.14 24.43 -14.79
CA ASN A 591 23.03 25.12 -13.51
C ASN A 591 21.54 25.17 -13.13
N LEU A 592 21.19 24.71 -11.93
CA LEU A 592 19.85 24.75 -11.39
C LEU A 592 19.84 25.64 -10.13
N GLU A 593 19.02 26.68 -10.11
CA GLU A 593 18.74 27.53 -8.95
C GLU A 593 17.29 27.30 -8.52
N VAL A 594 17.07 26.73 -7.31
CA VAL A 594 15.76 26.46 -6.74
C VAL A 594 15.39 27.54 -5.74
N THR A 595 14.53 28.47 -6.19
CA THR A 595 14.34 29.77 -5.52
C THR A 595 13.53 29.70 -4.23
N ASP A 596 12.54 28.82 -4.16
CA ASP A 596 11.72 28.58 -2.97
C ASP A 596 12.45 27.76 -1.86
N LYS A 597 13.56 27.12 -2.21
CA LYS A 597 14.44 26.40 -1.27
C LYS A 597 15.78 27.09 -1.04
N ASN A 598 16.07 28.21 -1.74
CA ASN A 598 17.34 28.91 -1.72
C ASN A 598 18.56 28.00 -1.94
N ALA A 599 18.43 27.04 -2.89
CA ALA A 599 19.44 26.03 -3.14
C ALA A 599 19.97 26.08 -4.59
N LYS A 600 21.22 25.65 -4.78
CA LYS A 600 21.89 25.61 -6.08
C LYS A 600 22.51 24.24 -6.34
N TYR A 601 22.35 23.79 -7.58
CA TYR A 601 22.84 22.48 -8.02
C TYR A 601 23.49 22.61 -9.40
N LEU A 602 24.49 21.79 -9.62
CA LEU A 602 25.05 21.55 -10.95
C LEU A 602 24.61 20.16 -11.41
N LEU A 603 23.72 20.12 -12.39
CA LEU A 603 23.27 18.88 -13.00
C LEU A 603 24.17 18.53 -14.18
N ARG A 604 24.45 17.24 -14.35
CA ARG A 604 25.16 16.70 -15.51
C ARG A 604 24.36 15.51 -16.05
N ILE A 605 24.08 15.56 -17.35
CA ILE A 605 23.54 14.41 -18.06
C ILE A 605 24.64 13.89 -18.99
N ASN A 606 25.09 12.68 -18.75
CA ASN A 606 26.13 12.05 -19.53
C ASN A 606 25.76 10.57 -19.75
N HIS A 607 25.81 10.12 -20.99
CA HIS A 607 25.35 8.77 -21.37
C HIS A 607 23.92 8.47 -20.91
N GLY A 608 23.02 9.45 -20.96
CA GLY A 608 21.64 9.32 -20.52
C GLY A 608 21.41 9.48 -19.01
N VAL A 609 22.46 9.43 -18.19
CA VAL A 609 22.37 9.43 -16.72
C VAL A 609 22.47 10.83 -16.16
N LEU A 610 21.50 11.23 -15.33
CA LEU A 610 21.52 12.49 -14.59
C LEU A 610 22.24 12.31 -13.25
N ILE A 611 23.28 13.12 -13.03
CA ILE A 611 24.02 13.20 -11.78
C ILE A 611 24.09 14.68 -11.35
N TYR A 612 24.01 14.95 -10.07
CA TYR A 612 24.07 16.33 -9.57
C TYR A 612 25.14 16.54 -8.50
N SER A 613 25.49 17.81 -8.29
CA SER A 613 26.35 18.27 -7.20
C SER A 613 25.73 19.50 -6.56
N GLN A 614 25.51 19.43 -5.25
CA GLN A 614 24.97 20.54 -4.45
C GLN A 614 26.00 21.64 -4.29
N GLU A 615 25.53 22.88 -4.21
CA GLU A 615 26.38 24.12 -4.02
C GLU A 615 27.53 24.24 -5.05
N LYS A 616 27.33 23.66 -6.26
CA LYS A 616 28.26 23.80 -7.38
C LYS A 616 27.61 24.57 -8.51
N TRP A 617 28.47 25.27 -9.29
CA TRP A 617 28.08 26.09 -10.42
C TRP A 617 29.15 26.03 -11.51
N SER A 618 28.76 26.14 -12.75
CA SER A 618 29.68 26.11 -13.89
C SER A 618 29.45 27.33 -14.78
N ASP A 619 30.54 28.11 -15.05
CA ASP A 619 30.53 29.18 -16.05
C ASP A 619 30.43 28.64 -17.49
N LYS A 620 30.58 27.34 -17.66
CA LYS A 620 30.49 26.63 -18.96
C LYS A 620 29.24 25.74 -19.06
N ALA A 621 28.21 26.02 -18.26
CA ALA A 621 26.94 25.31 -18.35
C ALA A 621 26.26 25.61 -19.70
N ASP A 622 25.64 24.60 -20.29
CA ASP A 622 24.84 24.72 -21.51
C ASP A 622 23.59 25.56 -21.26
N ALA A 623 23.03 25.43 -20.05
CA ALA A 623 21.87 26.21 -19.60
C ALA A 623 21.94 26.53 -18.11
N THR A 624 21.27 27.60 -17.72
CA THR A 624 20.93 27.92 -16.34
C THR A 624 19.40 27.95 -16.22
N ILE A 625 18.86 27.12 -15.35
CA ILE A 625 17.44 27.06 -15.04
C ILE A 625 17.23 27.64 -13.65
N LYS A 626 16.43 28.72 -13.58
CA LYS A 626 15.94 29.29 -12.33
C LYS A 626 14.49 28.88 -12.16
N THR A 627 14.19 28.21 -11.07
CA THR A 627 12.88 27.59 -10.89
C THR A 627 12.51 27.45 -9.40
N LYS A 628 11.22 27.29 -9.13
CA LYS A 628 10.72 26.74 -7.87
C LYS A 628 10.66 25.20 -7.96
N SER A 629 10.47 24.53 -6.83
CA SER A 629 10.25 23.08 -6.73
C SER A 629 9.23 22.54 -7.73
N ALA A 630 8.12 23.25 -7.91
CA ALA A 630 7.07 22.89 -8.87
C ALA A 630 7.58 22.74 -10.32
N GLY A 631 8.60 23.52 -10.74
CA GLY A 631 9.14 23.43 -12.10
C GLY A 631 9.96 22.16 -12.33
N ILE A 632 10.70 21.68 -11.32
CA ILE A 632 11.44 20.40 -11.40
C ILE A 632 10.44 19.26 -11.59
N LEU A 633 9.40 19.22 -10.75
CA LEU A 633 8.33 18.22 -10.86
C LEU A 633 7.57 18.34 -12.18
N GLY A 634 7.36 19.57 -12.66
CA GLY A 634 6.75 19.83 -13.96
C GLY A 634 7.55 19.21 -15.11
N ILE A 635 8.87 19.30 -15.08
CA ILE A 635 9.74 18.63 -16.06
C ILE A 635 9.65 17.12 -15.91
N ALA A 636 9.79 16.58 -14.69
CA ALA A 636 9.77 15.13 -14.43
C ALA A 636 8.45 14.47 -14.84
N GLN A 637 7.33 15.17 -14.69
CA GLN A 637 5.99 14.67 -15.02
C GLN A 637 5.48 15.10 -16.41
N ASN A 638 6.29 15.84 -17.16
CA ASN A 638 5.89 16.51 -18.41
C ASN A 638 4.57 17.31 -18.24
N ASN A 639 4.44 18.02 -17.11
CA ASN A 639 3.23 18.74 -16.72
C ASN A 639 3.40 20.25 -16.95
N GLN A 640 2.75 20.76 -18.00
CA GLN A 640 2.88 22.18 -18.39
C GLN A 640 2.42 23.14 -17.31
N LYS A 641 1.36 22.82 -16.54
CA LYS A 641 0.86 23.72 -15.48
C LYS A 641 1.88 23.88 -14.35
N LEU A 642 2.56 22.81 -13.96
CA LEU A 642 3.62 22.86 -12.95
C LEU A 642 4.85 23.58 -13.46
N MET A 643 5.21 23.38 -14.73
CA MET A 643 6.31 24.14 -15.36
C MET A 643 6.01 25.63 -15.41
N ASP A 644 4.81 26.03 -15.81
CA ASP A 644 4.39 27.43 -15.87
C ASP A 644 4.37 28.10 -14.48
N ALA A 645 4.03 27.33 -13.43
CA ALA A 645 4.01 27.79 -12.05
C ALA A 645 5.40 27.88 -11.42
N GLY A 646 6.36 27.05 -11.88
CA GLY A 646 7.65 26.88 -11.24
C GLY A 646 8.81 27.49 -11.99
N ILE A 647 8.90 27.36 -13.32
CA ILE A 647 10.06 27.85 -14.11
C ILE A 647 10.00 29.36 -14.24
N GLU A 648 10.96 30.04 -13.60
CA GLU A 648 11.03 31.52 -13.60
C GLU A 648 11.89 32.06 -14.76
N LYS A 649 12.98 31.36 -15.11
CA LYS A 649 13.91 31.78 -16.16
C LYS A 649 14.75 30.62 -16.67
N VAL A 650 15.05 30.65 -17.97
CA VAL A 650 16.03 29.77 -18.62
C VAL A 650 17.02 30.67 -19.39
N GLU A 651 18.32 30.48 -19.15
CA GLU A 651 19.41 31.16 -19.85
C GLU A 651 20.30 30.15 -20.56
N GLY A 652 20.95 30.56 -21.65
CA GLY A 652 21.80 29.67 -22.47
C GLY A 652 20.96 28.87 -23.48
N ASN A 653 21.04 27.54 -23.48
CA ASN A 653 20.29 26.68 -24.39
C ASN A 653 18.77 26.77 -24.12
N SER A 654 18.03 27.48 -24.99
CA SER A 654 16.59 27.68 -24.86
C SER A 654 15.77 26.37 -25.02
N ASP A 655 16.33 25.36 -25.66
CA ASP A 655 15.65 24.08 -25.91
C ASP A 655 15.84 23.07 -24.77
N ILE A 656 16.55 23.42 -23.70
CA ILE A 656 16.89 22.51 -22.62
C ILE A 656 15.65 21.88 -21.97
N ILE A 657 14.61 22.69 -21.71
CA ILE A 657 13.36 22.18 -21.12
C ILE A 657 12.68 21.20 -22.05
N LYS A 658 12.62 21.53 -23.35
CA LYS A 658 12.05 20.63 -24.36
C LYS A 658 12.85 19.32 -24.48
N THR A 659 14.18 19.39 -24.42
CA THR A 659 15.05 18.22 -24.44
C THR A 659 14.73 17.32 -23.26
N LEU A 660 14.64 17.84 -22.06
CA LEU A 660 14.31 17.08 -20.85
C LEU A 660 12.89 16.49 -20.94
N THR A 661 11.88 17.30 -21.24
CA THR A 661 10.48 16.83 -21.25
C THR A 661 10.19 15.81 -22.37
N SER A 662 10.85 15.94 -23.54
CA SER A 662 10.72 14.95 -24.60
C SER A 662 11.42 13.63 -24.29
N SER A 663 12.31 13.62 -23.31
CA SER A 663 13.04 12.45 -22.84
C SER A 663 12.36 11.75 -21.65
N VAL A 664 11.28 12.28 -21.13
CA VAL A 664 10.52 11.60 -20.07
C VAL A 664 9.98 10.27 -20.57
N ALA A 665 10.13 9.24 -19.74
CA ALA A 665 9.60 7.91 -19.98
C ALA A 665 8.09 7.85 -19.73
N GLU A 666 7.41 6.91 -20.40
CA GLU A 666 6.01 6.62 -20.14
C GLU A 666 5.89 5.54 -19.07
N PHE A 667 5.05 5.76 -18.08
CA PHE A 667 4.77 4.82 -16.99
C PHE A 667 3.32 4.32 -17.10
N PRO A 668 3.04 3.23 -17.86
CA PRO A 668 1.69 2.66 -17.91
C PRO A 668 1.29 2.14 -16.54
N LEU A 669 0.12 2.54 -16.03
CA LEU A 669 -0.34 2.09 -14.71
C LEU A 669 -0.75 0.61 -14.73
N TYR A 670 -1.42 0.16 -15.81
CA TYR A 670 -1.97 -1.19 -15.86
C TYR A 670 -1.11 -2.13 -16.72
N PHE A 671 0.17 -2.24 -16.36
CA PHE A 671 1.04 -3.28 -16.91
C PHE A 671 0.62 -4.67 -16.41
N ASN A 672 0.88 -5.70 -17.22
CA ASN A 672 0.56 -7.08 -16.88
C ASN A 672 1.41 -7.57 -15.68
N ILE A 673 0.84 -8.46 -14.85
CA ILE A 673 1.50 -9.08 -13.69
C ILE A 673 1.38 -10.60 -13.77
N ILE A 674 0.18 -11.13 -14.03
CA ILE A 674 -0.09 -12.58 -14.02
C ILE A 674 0.13 -13.24 -15.40
N GLU A 675 0.37 -12.45 -16.39
CA GLU A 675 0.61 -12.83 -17.78
C GLU A 675 1.71 -11.94 -18.39
N PRO A 676 2.37 -12.32 -19.52
CA PRO A 676 3.42 -11.54 -20.15
C PRO A 676 2.98 -10.18 -20.68
#